data_a8eb182c0d237111152a2db387f5ca12
#
_entry.id   a8eb182c0d237111152a2db387f5ca12
#
_cell.length_a   1.000
_cell.length_b   1.000
_cell.length_c   1.000
_cell.angle_alpha   90.00
_cell.angle_beta   90.00
_cell.angle_gamma   90.00
#
_symmetry.space_group_name_H-M   'P 1'
#
loop_
_entity.id
_entity.type
_entity.pdbx_description
1 polymer ?
#
loop_
_entity_poly.entity_id
_entity_poly.type
_entity_poly.pdbx_seq_one_letter_code
_entity_poly.pdbx_strand_id
1 'polypeptide(L)'
;MLRNRFYYWVKPFLPWSVRMPVRRSFAQLKRERVRDVWPILPGSEKPPVGWPGWPEGKQFSFVLTHDVEGPEGLAKVKPLAELEMSLGFRSCFNFIPEGAYRVTRELRDWLAANGFEVGVHDLNHDGKLYRNPRDFAKKARRINQYLKDWDAVGFRSGFMLRNLDWLHQLNVQYEASTFDTDPFEPQPHGTGTIFPFWVARRTTDHIPKRADKGQRTEGGGPLSAVSGPVVSSNGYVELPYTLAQDSTLFLLLREKTPAIWLQKLDWIARHGGMALVDVHPDYIRFADESPVAHTYPIEHYVELLKHAQTRYAGRFWQALPKAVADFVPKPAPGPSPALSLPSQPRASARMAKPKIWIDLDNTPHVPFFEPIIEALRARGYPVLVTARDAFQVCALADQKGLSCVRIGRHYGKHRLMKGAGLVYRALQLAPTVFRERPALAVSHGSRSQLMLGNCLRLPCVLIEDYEYCEFPPLMKPTWLMAPDIIPDAALGIKSGHLRKYPGIKEDVYAWKLKPDFSALQDLGLGRMDLVVTVRPPATEAHYHNPESEQLFEAFMNRASRHPDTRMVLLPRNNKQAEFIRGQWPAWFQNDKTVIPRTALDGLNLIWHSDLVVSGGGTMNREAAALGVPVYSIFRGTIGAVDRHLCAEGRLTLVEAPADVDQIQIARRPRRSIAETTSHRTLEHIVDSITEIAESYAR
;
A
#
# COMPACT_ATOMS: atom_id res chain seq x y z
N MET A 1 5.64 5.89 -0.68
CA MET A 1 4.66 6.30 0.35
C MET A 1 4.18 5.18 1.29
N LEU A 2 3.78 3.99 0.82
CA LEU A 2 3.24 2.90 1.66
C LEU A 2 4.21 2.41 2.75
N ARG A 3 5.48 2.17 2.40
CA ARG A 3 6.53 1.76 3.36
C ARG A 3 6.72 2.75 4.51
N ASN A 4 6.69 4.04 4.21
CA ASN A 4 6.85 5.09 5.21
C ASN A 4 5.64 5.15 6.15
N ARG A 5 4.41 4.98 5.64
CA ARG A 5 3.19 4.96 6.46
C ARG A 5 3.18 3.80 7.45
N PHE A 6 3.59 2.61 7.03
CA PHE A 6 3.74 1.46 7.92
C PHE A 6 4.83 1.70 8.97
N TYR A 7 6.00 2.21 8.56
CA TYR A 7 7.09 2.54 9.48
C TYR A 7 6.65 3.56 10.54
N TYR A 8 5.99 4.64 10.14
CA TYR A 8 5.51 5.66 11.07
C TYR A 8 4.37 5.18 11.97
N TRP A 9 3.62 4.18 11.55
CA TRP A 9 2.59 3.54 12.37
C TRP A 9 3.21 2.60 13.42
N VAL A 10 4.26 1.84 13.07
CA VAL A 10 4.95 0.92 13.99
C VAL A 10 5.99 1.64 14.86
N LYS A 11 6.52 2.76 14.39
CA LYS A 11 7.57 3.57 15.05
C LYS A 11 7.31 3.85 16.54
N PRO A 12 6.10 4.23 17.00
CA PRO A 12 5.83 4.48 18.42
C PRO A 12 5.94 3.24 19.31
N PHE A 13 5.79 2.04 18.74
CA PHE A 13 5.78 0.77 19.48
C PHE A 13 7.15 0.07 19.50
N LEU A 14 8.13 0.57 18.75
CA LEU A 14 9.48 0.00 18.70
C LEU A 14 10.48 0.92 19.40
N PRO A 15 11.14 0.48 20.49
CA PRO A 15 12.22 1.21 21.12
C PRO A 15 13.34 1.53 20.11
N TRP A 16 14.03 2.66 20.32
CA TRP A 16 15.14 3.09 19.48
C TRP A 16 16.22 2.01 19.32
N SER A 17 16.51 1.30 20.41
CA SER A 17 17.49 0.21 20.48
C SER A 17 17.20 -0.97 19.54
N VAL A 18 15.94 -1.22 19.22
CA VAL A 18 15.52 -2.27 18.26
C VAL A 18 15.39 -1.70 16.85
N ARG A 19 14.87 -0.51 16.73
CA ARG A 19 14.58 0.14 15.44
C ARG A 19 15.84 0.48 14.65
N MET A 20 16.87 1.02 15.30
CA MET A 20 18.09 1.44 14.60
C MET A 20 18.94 0.30 14.05
N PRO A 21 19.22 -0.80 14.80
CA PRO A 21 19.91 -1.96 14.23
C PRO A 21 19.20 -2.53 12.99
N VAL A 22 17.87 -2.66 13.02
CA VAL A 22 17.09 -3.14 11.87
C VAL A 22 17.23 -2.20 10.67
N ARG A 23 17.10 -0.88 10.87
CA ARG A 23 17.32 0.10 9.79
C ARG A 23 18.71 0.04 9.20
N ARG A 24 19.74 -0.10 10.05
CA ARG A 24 21.15 -0.22 9.65
C ARG A 24 21.40 -1.46 8.80
N SER A 25 20.90 -2.62 9.22
CA SER A 25 21.02 -3.86 8.43
C SER A 25 20.36 -3.72 7.05
N PHE A 26 19.17 -3.14 6.98
CA PHE A 26 18.52 -2.85 5.69
C PHE A 26 19.30 -1.82 4.85
N ALA A 27 19.89 -0.80 5.47
CA ALA A 27 20.69 0.20 4.76
C ALA A 27 21.97 -0.41 4.18
N GLN A 28 22.67 -1.27 4.91
CA GLN A 28 23.86 -1.97 4.42
C GLN A 28 23.53 -2.88 3.23
N LEU A 29 22.47 -3.69 3.32
CA LEU A 29 22.01 -4.52 2.20
C LEU A 29 21.60 -3.68 0.98
N LYS A 30 21.07 -2.48 1.21
CA LYS A 30 20.69 -1.56 0.14
C LYS A 30 21.91 -0.93 -0.49
N ARG A 31 22.93 -0.55 0.28
CA ARG A 31 24.17 0.07 -0.19
C ARG A 31 24.82 -0.73 -1.32
N GLU A 32 24.95 -2.06 -1.14
CA GLU A 32 25.50 -2.94 -2.17
C GLU A 32 24.70 -2.92 -3.48
N ARG A 33 23.39 -2.80 -3.38
CA ARG A 33 22.49 -2.80 -4.56
C ARG A 33 22.46 -1.48 -5.32
N VAL A 34 22.90 -0.39 -4.70
CA VAL A 34 22.82 0.96 -5.27
C VAL A 34 24.18 1.59 -5.54
N ARG A 35 25.26 0.82 -5.44
CA ARG A 35 26.64 1.30 -5.61
C ARG A 35 26.88 2.00 -6.97
N ASP A 36 26.11 1.63 -8.01
CA ASP A 36 26.25 2.20 -9.35
C ASP A 36 25.52 3.54 -9.53
N VAL A 37 24.71 3.95 -8.54
CA VAL A 37 23.92 5.18 -8.57
C VAL A 37 24.04 6.04 -7.32
N TRP A 38 24.84 5.60 -6.32
CA TRP A 38 25.10 6.34 -5.09
C TRP A 38 26.51 6.01 -4.56
N PRO A 39 27.30 6.98 -4.09
CA PRO A 39 26.97 8.39 -3.90
C PRO A 39 26.97 9.23 -5.18
N ILE A 40 27.45 8.69 -6.30
CA ILE A 40 27.56 9.36 -7.59
C ILE A 40 26.56 8.73 -8.56
N LEU A 41 25.68 9.56 -9.14
CA LEU A 41 24.75 9.17 -10.20
C LEU A 41 25.29 9.61 -11.55
N PRO A 42 25.74 8.68 -12.41
CA PRO A 42 26.15 9.03 -13.77
C PRO A 42 25.05 9.72 -14.56
N GLY A 43 25.34 10.81 -15.24
CA GLY A 43 24.40 11.62 -16.00
C GLY A 43 23.81 12.81 -15.25
N SER A 44 23.95 12.86 -13.89
CA SER A 44 23.50 14.01 -13.09
C SER A 44 24.40 15.24 -13.20
N GLU A 45 25.58 15.07 -13.79
CA GLU A 45 26.59 16.13 -14.02
C GLU A 45 26.28 17.01 -15.23
N LYS A 46 25.25 16.72 -16.00
CA LYS A 46 24.89 17.51 -17.18
C LYS A 46 24.31 18.87 -16.78
N PRO A 47 24.91 19.98 -17.16
CA PRO A 47 24.37 21.30 -16.83
C PRO A 47 23.03 21.52 -17.55
N PRO A 48 22.14 22.34 -16.97
CA PRO A 48 20.90 22.75 -17.61
C PRO A 48 21.21 23.49 -18.94
N VAL A 49 20.29 23.38 -19.90
CA VAL A 49 20.42 24.12 -21.19
C VAL A 49 20.51 25.62 -20.91
N GLY A 50 21.54 26.24 -21.45
CA GLY A 50 21.81 27.70 -21.26
C GLY A 50 22.41 28.01 -19.86
N TRP A 51 22.99 27.05 -19.19
CA TRP A 51 23.68 27.31 -17.93
C TRP A 51 24.86 28.27 -18.11
N PRO A 52 24.90 29.44 -17.44
CA PRO A 52 25.89 30.49 -17.69
C PRO A 52 27.27 30.22 -17.03
N GLY A 53 27.42 29.14 -16.27
CA GLY A 53 28.52 28.96 -15.32
C GLY A 53 28.22 29.62 -13.97
N TRP A 54 29.14 29.55 -13.02
CA TRP A 54 29.03 30.20 -11.72
C TRP A 54 29.59 31.63 -11.73
N PRO A 55 29.17 32.50 -10.79
CA PRO A 55 29.69 33.89 -10.71
C PRO A 55 31.21 33.94 -10.68
N GLU A 56 31.79 34.99 -11.19
CA GLU A 56 33.25 35.27 -11.22
C GLU A 56 34.09 34.14 -11.81
N GLY A 57 33.51 33.30 -12.69
CA GLY A 57 34.22 32.19 -13.30
C GLY A 57 34.56 31.03 -12.33
N LYS A 58 33.88 30.98 -11.22
CA LYS A 58 34.05 29.88 -10.22
C LYS A 58 33.70 28.53 -10.85
N GLN A 59 34.45 27.52 -10.44
CA GLN A 59 34.31 26.18 -11.00
C GLN A 59 33.02 25.49 -10.54
N PHE A 60 32.63 25.62 -9.26
CA PHE A 60 31.44 25.07 -8.69
C PHE A 60 30.92 25.95 -7.53
N SER A 61 29.67 25.73 -7.09
CA SER A 61 29.13 26.39 -5.89
C SER A 61 29.22 25.46 -4.69
N PHE A 62 29.55 26.02 -3.51
CA PHE A 62 29.59 25.29 -2.24
C PHE A 62 28.62 25.93 -1.27
N VAL A 63 27.56 25.19 -0.88
CA VAL A 63 26.41 25.68 -0.10
C VAL A 63 26.26 24.83 1.16
N LEU A 64 26.21 25.50 2.31
CA LEU A 64 26.09 24.86 3.62
C LEU A 64 24.71 25.14 4.20
N THR A 65 24.04 24.10 4.68
CA THR A 65 22.72 24.18 5.32
C THR A 65 22.66 23.33 6.57
N HIS A 66 21.87 23.75 7.54
CA HIS A 66 21.69 23.07 8.82
C HIS A 66 20.21 22.96 9.16
N ASP A 67 19.72 21.74 9.34
CA ASP A 67 18.38 21.49 9.82
C ASP A 67 18.43 21.27 11.34
N VAL A 68 17.80 22.19 12.09
CA VAL A 68 17.76 22.17 13.55
C VAL A 68 16.50 21.45 14.00
N GLU A 69 16.62 20.21 14.45
CA GLU A 69 15.47 19.34 14.72
C GLU A 69 14.97 19.37 16.18
N GLY A 70 15.86 19.69 17.13
CA GLY A 70 15.55 19.63 18.54
C GLY A 70 16.22 20.70 19.42
N PRO A 71 15.91 20.71 20.73
CA PRO A 71 16.55 21.61 21.69
C PRO A 71 18.07 21.45 21.78
N GLU A 72 18.57 20.21 21.59
CA GLU A 72 20.01 19.90 21.59
C GLU A 72 20.72 20.56 20.39
N GLY A 73 20.10 20.47 19.21
CA GLY A 73 20.57 21.15 18.01
C GLY A 73 20.53 22.68 18.15
N LEU A 74 19.44 23.22 18.73
CA LEU A 74 19.31 24.65 18.95
C LEU A 74 20.45 25.20 19.85
N ALA A 75 20.85 24.47 20.88
CA ALA A 75 21.96 24.85 21.76
C ALA A 75 23.31 24.92 21.04
N LYS A 76 23.47 24.17 19.95
CA LYS A 76 24.68 24.08 19.14
C LYS A 76 24.74 25.04 17.95
N VAL A 77 23.67 25.79 17.68
CA VAL A 77 23.62 26.75 16.56
C VAL A 77 24.76 27.77 16.62
N LYS A 78 24.90 28.48 17.78
CA LYS A 78 25.95 29.47 17.92
C LYS A 78 27.36 28.90 17.87
N PRO A 79 27.72 27.84 18.62
CA PRO A 79 29.03 27.21 18.53
C PRO A 79 29.38 26.73 17.10
N LEU A 80 28.40 26.19 16.35
CA LEU A 80 28.62 25.77 14.98
C LEU A 80 28.83 26.95 14.04
N ALA A 81 28.02 28.01 14.18
CA ALA A 81 28.20 29.25 13.40
C ALA A 81 29.55 29.92 13.67
N GLU A 82 29.99 29.97 14.94
CA GLU A 82 31.31 30.49 15.32
C GLU A 82 32.46 29.67 14.73
N LEU A 83 32.33 28.35 14.73
CA LEU A 83 33.28 27.45 14.05
C LEU A 83 33.35 27.75 12.55
N GLU A 84 32.21 27.88 11.86
CA GLU A 84 32.17 28.22 10.44
C GLU A 84 32.77 29.59 10.15
N MET A 85 32.45 30.58 10.99
CA MET A 85 33.09 31.92 10.89
C MET A 85 34.60 31.85 11.02
N SER A 86 35.12 31.07 11.94
CA SER A 86 36.57 30.87 12.15
C SER A 86 37.26 30.25 10.94
N LEU A 87 36.52 29.45 10.16
CA LEU A 87 36.95 28.83 8.91
C LEU A 87 36.56 29.64 7.67
N GLY A 88 35.98 30.84 7.83
CA GLY A 88 35.61 31.72 6.72
C GLY A 88 34.37 31.30 5.93
N PHE A 89 33.51 30.48 6.52
CA PHE A 89 32.27 30.01 5.90
C PHE A 89 31.03 30.69 6.49
N ARG A 90 29.94 30.65 5.75
CA ARG A 90 28.58 31.01 6.17
C ARG A 90 27.59 29.98 5.64
N SER A 91 26.52 29.78 6.39
CA SER A 91 25.48 28.76 6.10
C SER A 91 24.09 29.30 6.30
N CYS A 92 23.09 28.47 5.98
CA CYS A 92 21.69 28.69 6.31
C CYS A 92 21.27 27.74 7.44
N PHE A 93 20.66 28.28 8.48
CA PHE A 93 20.04 27.50 9.56
C PHE A 93 18.52 27.44 9.33
N ASN A 94 17.99 26.26 9.11
CA ASN A 94 16.57 25.99 8.94
C ASN A 94 15.96 25.55 10.27
N PHE A 95 14.98 26.29 10.79
CA PHE A 95 14.36 26.05 12.08
C PHE A 95 12.91 25.58 11.94
N ILE A 96 12.46 24.73 12.88
CA ILE A 96 11.07 24.29 12.99
C ILE A 96 10.27 25.34 13.75
N PRO A 97 9.27 26.00 13.14
CA PRO A 97 8.54 27.09 13.79
C PRO A 97 7.73 26.66 15.02
N GLU A 98 7.15 25.46 14.95
CA GLU A 98 6.26 24.90 15.98
C GLU A 98 6.76 23.54 16.46
N GLY A 99 8.06 23.44 16.66
CA GLY A 99 8.75 22.26 17.17
C GLY A 99 8.78 22.18 18.70
N ALA A 100 9.71 21.38 19.22
CA ALA A 100 9.95 21.20 20.65
C ALA A 100 10.75 22.33 21.29
N TYR A 101 11.13 23.35 20.54
CA TYR A 101 11.94 24.50 20.98
C TYR A 101 11.39 25.81 20.40
N ARG A 102 11.86 26.92 20.90
CA ARG A 102 11.47 28.25 20.45
C ARG A 102 12.68 28.98 19.84
N VAL A 103 12.52 29.46 18.62
CA VAL A 103 13.53 30.30 17.93
C VAL A 103 13.30 31.75 18.35
N THR A 104 14.23 32.30 19.13
CA THR A 104 14.11 33.69 19.60
C THR A 104 14.49 34.70 18.51
N ARG A 105 14.01 35.92 18.63
CA ARG A 105 14.37 36.99 17.70
C ARG A 105 15.85 37.33 17.82
N GLU A 106 16.39 37.37 19.04
CA GLU A 106 17.79 37.65 19.32
C GLU A 106 18.74 36.66 18.60
N LEU A 107 18.38 35.38 18.56
CA LEU A 107 19.17 34.37 17.82
C LEU A 107 19.15 34.65 16.31
N ARG A 108 17.97 34.94 15.75
CA ARG A 108 17.84 35.23 14.31
C ARG A 108 18.56 36.52 13.93
N ASP A 109 18.43 37.55 14.73
CA ASP A 109 19.11 38.83 14.50
C ASP A 109 20.64 38.66 14.62
N TRP A 110 21.11 37.85 15.58
CA TRP A 110 22.53 37.52 15.72
C TRP A 110 23.08 36.75 14.47
N LEU A 111 22.34 35.73 13.98
CA LEU A 111 22.71 35.01 12.78
C LEU A 111 22.78 35.93 11.56
N ALA A 112 21.77 36.75 11.34
CA ALA A 112 21.72 37.71 10.25
C ALA A 112 22.86 38.72 10.32
N ALA A 113 23.15 39.28 11.52
CA ALA A 113 24.25 40.26 11.74
C ALA A 113 25.64 39.64 11.45
N ASN A 114 25.78 38.31 11.58
CA ASN A 114 27.02 37.57 11.27
C ASN A 114 27.03 36.96 9.85
N GLY A 115 26.07 37.34 9.01
CA GLY A 115 26.02 36.93 7.59
C GLY A 115 25.47 35.52 7.34
N PHE A 116 24.76 34.92 8.28
CA PHE A 116 24.07 33.65 8.13
C PHE A 116 22.65 33.87 7.63
N GLU A 117 22.11 32.87 6.94
CA GLU A 117 20.72 32.85 6.48
C GLU A 117 19.84 32.07 7.47
N VAL A 118 18.60 32.50 7.64
CA VAL A 118 17.57 31.79 8.42
C VAL A 118 16.50 31.28 7.48
N GLY A 119 16.25 29.98 7.51
CA GLY A 119 15.20 29.29 6.76
C GLY A 119 14.13 28.65 7.64
N VAL A 120 13.05 28.21 7.02
CA VAL A 120 11.95 27.49 7.69
C VAL A 120 12.03 25.99 7.37
N HIS A 121 12.02 25.15 8.42
CA HIS A 121 12.06 23.71 8.34
C HIS A 121 10.73 23.10 8.75
N ASP A 122 9.89 22.68 7.74
CA ASP A 122 8.53 22.18 7.99
C ASP A 122 7.68 23.20 8.80
N LEU A 123 6.64 22.75 9.48
CA LEU A 123 5.88 23.49 10.50
C LEU A 123 6.05 22.86 11.88
N ASN A 124 5.85 21.53 11.96
CA ASN A 124 5.86 20.77 13.21
C ASN A 124 6.84 19.59 13.19
N HIS A 125 7.48 19.29 12.07
CA HIS A 125 8.37 18.14 11.85
C HIS A 125 7.76 16.78 12.27
N ASP A 126 6.44 16.61 12.04
CA ASP A 126 5.69 15.41 12.43
C ASP A 126 5.47 14.39 11.29
N GLY A 127 6.04 14.65 10.10
CA GLY A 127 5.90 13.84 8.89
C GLY A 127 4.51 13.90 8.26
N LYS A 128 3.65 14.83 8.66
CA LYS A 128 2.26 14.92 8.20
C LYS A 128 1.99 16.13 7.29
N LEU A 129 3.02 16.90 6.90
CA LEU A 129 2.85 18.08 6.05
C LEU A 129 2.15 17.71 4.74
N TYR A 130 2.56 16.64 4.07
CA TYR A 130 1.99 16.18 2.79
C TYR A 130 0.94 15.08 2.94
N ARG A 131 0.15 15.10 4.00
CA ARG A 131 -0.88 14.07 4.25
C ARG A 131 -1.99 14.10 3.19
N ASN A 132 -2.49 15.29 2.89
CA ASN A 132 -3.45 15.56 1.82
C ASN A 132 -3.41 17.06 1.44
N PRO A 133 -3.98 17.46 0.27
CA PRO A 133 -3.93 18.86 -0.19
C PRO A 133 -4.58 19.88 0.76
N ARG A 134 -5.68 19.51 1.45
CA ARG A 134 -6.38 20.41 2.37
C ARG A 134 -5.55 20.69 3.64
N ASP A 135 -4.95 19.64 4.21
CA ASP A 135 -4.07 19.79 5.38
C ASP A 135 -2.82 20.58 5.01
N PHE A 136 -2.25 20.34 3.83
CA PHE A 136 -1.12 21.12 3.31
C PHE A 136 -1.48 22.61 3.19
N ALA A 137 -2.58 22.94 2.52
CA ALA A 137 -3.02 24.33 2.35
C ALA A 137 -3.26 25.07 3.67
N LYS A 138 -3.77 24.37 4.71
CA LYS A 138 -3.93 24.92 6.05
C LYS A 138 -2.58 25.22 6.72
N LYS A 139 -1.62 24.28 6.63
CA LYS A 139 -0.27 24.44 7.19
C LYS A 139 0.54 25.45 6.40
N ALA A 140 0.41 25.51 5.08
CA ALA A 140 1.10 26.47 4.21
C ALA A 140 0.82 27.94 4.61
N ARG A 141 -0.42 28.28 5.00
CA ARG A 141 -0.73 29.63 5.50
C ARG A 141 0.08 29.99 6.74
N ARG A 142 0.26 29.04 7.65
CA ARG A 142 1.06 29.24 8.87
C ARG A 142 2.54 29.34 8.57
N ILE A 143 3.04 28.47 7.68
CA ILE A 143 4.43 28.53 7.19
C ILE A 143 4.70 29.91 6.55
N ASN A 144 3.80 30.41 5.71
CA ASN A 144 3.93 31.71 5.07
C ASN A 144 3.95 32.87 6.11
N GLN A 145 3.25 32.74 7.22
CA GLN A 145 3.34 33.71 8.31
C GLN A 145 4.74 33.69 8.94
N TYR A 146 5.30 32.51 9.22
CA TYR A 146 6.66 32.40 9.75
C TYR A 146 7.73 32.88 8.76
N LEU A 147 7.59 32.55 7.47
CA LEU A 147 8.47 33.08 6.43
C LEU A 147 8.51 34.63 6.48
N LYS A 148 7.33 35.27 6.59
CA LYS A 148 7.23 36.73 6.71
C LYS A 148 7.82 37.25 8.03
N ASP A 149 7.47 36.63 9.19
CA ASP A 149 7.88 37.11 10.51
C ASP A 149 9.38 36.93 10.77
N TRP A 150 10.00 36.00 10.07
CA TRP A 150 11.44 35.70 10.17
C TRP A 150 12.28 36.34 9.05
N ASP A 151 11.65 37.05 8.12
CA ASP A 151 12.27 37.54 6.87
C ASP A 151 13.00 36.42 6.09
N ALA A 152 12.42 35.21 6.13
CA ALA A 152 12.97 34.03 5.53
C ALA A 152 12.40 33.83 4.13
N VAL A 153 13.25 33.47 3.18
CA VAL A 153 12.88 33.24 1.78
C VAL A 153 13.03 31.79 1.35
N GLY A 154 13.59 30.96 2.23
CA GLY A 154 13.87 29.55 1.99
C GLY A 154 13.02 28.61 2.83
N PHE A 155 12.73 27.44 2.27
CA PHE A 155 11.97 26.39 2.95
C PHE A 155 12.64 25.04 2.72
N ARG A 156 12.59 24.18 3.74
CA ARG A 156 12.93 22.76 3.66
C ARG A 156 11.90 21.93 4.41
N SER A 157 11.44 20.85 3.78
CA SER A 157 10.45 19.94 4.36
C SER A 157 11.08 18.95 5.32
N GLY A 158 10.41 18.64 6.41
CA GLY A 158 10.81 17.56 7.31
C GLY A 158 10.88 16.20 6.60
N PHE A 159 11.92 15.42 6.94
CA PHE A 159 12.16 14.08 6.35
C PHE A 159 12.33 14.09 4.82
N MET A 160 12.70 15.20 4.22
CA MET A 160 12.81 15.38 2.75
C MET A 160 11.55 14.90 1.99
N LEU A 161 10.38 14.95 2.66
CA LEU A 161 9.09 14.67 2.03
C LEU A 161 8.72 15.88 1.16
N ARG A 162 8.23 15.64 -0.06
CA ARG A 162 7.96 16.73 -0.99
C ARG A 162 6.83 16.46 -1.96
N ASN A 163 6.22 17.53 -2.40
CA ASN A 163 5.34 17.60 -3.56
C ASN A 163 5.54 18.97 -4.19
N LEU A 164 6.30 19.02 -5.30
CA LEU A 164 6.71 20.27 -5.93
C LEU A 164 5.54 21.13 -6.41
N ASP A 165 4.41 20.51 -6.80
CA ASP A 165 3.21 21.26 -7.19
C ASP A 165 2.54 21.95 -5.99
N TRP A 166 2.52 21.31 -4.81
CA TRP A 166 1.88 21.91 -3.62
C TRP A 166 2.74 23.03 -3.02
N LEU A 167 4.05 22.95 -3.17
CA LEU A 167 5.00 23.96 -2.68
C LEU A 167 4.78 25.35 -3.28
N HIS A 168 4.13 25.46 -4.44
CA HIS A 168 3.69 26.75 -4.99
C HIS A 168 2.70 27.52 -4.10
N GLN A 169 2.21 26.94 -3.00
CA GLN A 169 1.39 27.63 -2.01
C GLN A 169 2.25 28.34 -0.94
N LEU A 170 3.56 28.09 -0.94
CA LEU A 170 4.50 28.79 -0.05
C LEU A 170 5.06 30.05 -0.73
N ASN A 171 5.26 31.09 0.08
CA ASN A 171 5.86 32.36 -0.34
C ASN A 171 7.39 32.28 -0.23
N VAL A 172 8.00 31.44 -1.05
CA VAL A 172 9.44 31.19 -1.02
C VAL A 172 10.14 31.62 -2.32
N GLN A 173 11.40 31.98 -2.24
CA GLN A 173 12.27 32.13 -3.40
C GLN A 173 12.90 30.80 -3.81
N TYR A 174 13.24 29.96 -2.81
CA TYR A 174 13.77 28.63 -3.03
C TYR A 174 13.21 27.58 -2.08
N GLU A 175 13.31 26.34 -2.51
CA GLU A 175 13.05 25.13 -1.76
C GLU A 175 14.25 24.18 -1.84
N ALA A 176 14.53 23.41 -0.78
CA ALA A 176 15.72 22.57 -0.71
C ALA A 176 15.47 21.18 -0.11
N SER A 177 14.34 20.54 -0.48
CA SER A 177 14.01 19.18 0.00
C SER A 177 14.29 18.09 -1.04
N THR A 178 14.84 18.46 -2.21
CA THR A 178 15.25 17.46 -3.21
C THR A 178 16.73 17.11 -3.07
N PHE A 179 17.16 16.13 -3.85
CA PHE A 179 18.55 15.69 -3.95
C PHE A 179 18.83 15.14 -5.36
N ASP A 180 20.09 15.08 -5.75
CA ASP A 180 20.47 14.45 -7.02
C ASP A 180 20.22 12.94 -6.97
N THR A 181 20.75 12.27 -5.97
CA THR A 181 20.55 10.84 -5.69
C THR A 181 20.74 10.52 -4.21
N ASP A 182 19.67 10.09 -3.53
CA ASP A 182 19.79 9.50 -2.20
C ASP A 182 18.75 8.38 -2.02
N PRO A 183 19.16 7.13 -2.28
CA PRO A 183 18.28 5.98 -2.13
C PRO A 183 17.82 5.76 -0.68
N PHE A 184 18.51 6.25 0.35
CA PHE A 184 18.20 6.03 1.76
C PHE A 184 17.05 6.90 2.26
N GLU A 185 16.73 7.96 1.53
CA GLU A 185 15.62 8.84 1.86
C GLU A 185 14.24 8.17 1.80
N PRO A 186 13.27 8.65 2.60
CA PRO A 186 11.89 8.16 2.58
C PRO A 186 11.22 8.23 1.20
N GLN A 187 11.50 9.27 0.41
CA GLN A 187 11.14 9.41 -1.01
C GLN A 187 12.41 9.31 -1.84
N PRO A 188 12.87 8.10 -2.24
CA PRO A 188 14.21 7.89 -2.79
C PRO A 188 14.41 8.34 -4.25
N HIS A 189 13.39 8.94 -4.86
CA HIS A 189 13.49 9.44 -6.24
C HIS A 189 14.18 10.81 -6.23
N GLY A 190 15.45 10.85 -6.63
CA GLY A 190 16.21 12.08 -6.81
C GLY A 190 15.79 12.86 -8.06
N THR A 191 16.31 14.09 -8.19
CA THR A 191 16.11 14.94 -9.36
C THR A 191 17.01 14.55 -10.51
N GLY A 192 18.09 13.79 -10.25
CA GLY A 192 19.06 13.37 -11.26
C GLY A 192 19.90 14.54 -11.80
N THR A 193 20.06 15.61 -11.05
CA THR A 193 20.94 16.75 -11.40
C THR A 193 21.66 17.28 -10.16
N ILE A 194 22.90 17.71 -10.35
CA ILE A 194 23.70 18.41 -9.34
C ILE A 194 23.61 19.94 -9.52
N PHE A 195 22.69 20.45 -10.30
CA PHE A 195 22.46 21.86 -10.53
C PHE A 195 21.14 22.32 -9.93
N PRO A 196 21.04 23.56 -9.46
CA PRO A 196 19.78 24.16 -9.08
C PRO A 196 18.90 24.35 -10.32
N PHE A 197 17.58 24.36 -10.16
CA PHE A 197 16.66 24.53 -11.28
C PHE A 197 15.38 25.25 -10.90
N TRP A 198 14.75 25.89 -11.91
CA TRP A 198 13.49 26.58 -11.73
C TRP A 198 12.31 25.62 -11.79
N VAL A 199 11.40 25.73 -10.81
CA VAL A 199 10.12 25.01 -10.77
C VAL A 199 9.00 25.97 -11.14
N ALA A 200 8.54 25.90 -12.40
CA ALA A 200 7.47 26.75 -12.90
C ALA A 200 6.09 26.32 -12.37
N ARG A 201 5.22 27.29 -12.08
CA ARG A 201 3.82 27.04 -11.75
C ARG A 201 3.07 26.58 -13.01
N ARG A 202 2.44 25.40 -12.97
CA ARG A 202 1.61 24.90 -14.07
C ARG A 202 0.30 25.68 -14.13
N THR A 203 -0.01 26.31 -15.28
CA THR A 203 -1.26 27.03 -15.55
C THR A 203 -2.42 26.11 -15.98
N THR A 204 -2.54 24.93 -15.40
CA THR A 204 -3.66 24.03 -15.69
C THR A 204 -4.43 23.73 -14.41
N ASP A 205 -5.27 24.70 -13.99
CA ASP A 205 -6.41 24.37 -13.13
C ASP A 205 -7.51 25.40 -13.33
N HIS A 206 -8.31 25.23 -14.39
CA HIS A 206 -9.68 25.67 -14.39
C HIS A 206 -10.46 24.81 -13.41
N ILE A 207 -10.38 25.12 -12.10
CA ILE A 207 -11.41 24.71 -11.16
C ILE A 207 -12.60 25.61 -11.42
N PRO A 208 -13.76 25.10 -11.85
CA PRO A 208 -14.96 25.94 -11.96
C PRO A 208 -15.30 26.43 -10.56
N LYS A 209 -15.21 27.75 -10.35
CA LYS A 209 -15.79 28.42 -9.19
C LYS A 209 -17.28 28.09 -9.20
N ARG A 210 -17.76 27.28 -8.26
CA ARG A 210 -19.18 27.16 -7.95
C ARG A 210 -19.68 28.58 -7.64
N ALA A 211 -20.58 29.08 -8.46
CA ALA A 211 -21.25 30.34 -8.25
C ALA A 211 -22.00 30.29 -6.93
N ASP A 212 -21.54 31.07 -5.97
CA ASP A 212 -22.27 31.33 -4.75
C ASP A 212 -23.26 32.46 -5.07
N LYS A 213 -24.55 32.15 -5.00
CA LYS A 213 -25.63 33.12 -5.17
C LYS A 213 -25.79 33.94 -3.89
N GLY A 214 -25.58 35.23 -4.01
CA GLY A 214 -26.28 36.23 -3.23
C GLY A 214 -25.65 36.72 -1.96
N GLN A 215 -25.02 37.90 -2.04
CA GLN A 215 -25.46 39.10 -1.28
C GLN A 215 -24.64 40.33 -1.69
N ARG A 216 -25.33 41.35 -2.19
CA ARG A 216 -24.79 42.70 -2.37
C ARG A 216 -24.68 43.38 -0.97
N THR A 217 -23.57 44.00 -0.68
CA THR A 217 -23.51 45.22 0.11
C THR A 217 -22.37 46.11 -0.40
N GLU A 218 -22.72 47.35 -0.63
CA GLU A 218 -21.85 48.44 -1.11
C GLU A 218 -20.94 48.97 0.02
N GLY A 219 -19.80 49.52 -0.38
CA GLY A 219 -19.12 50.57 0.36
C GLY A 219 -17.75 50.26 0.92
N GLY A 220 -16.73 50.99 0.43
CA GLY A 220 -15.50 51.23 1.21
C GLY A 220 -14.20 51.23 0.42
N GLY A 221 -13.66 52.41 0.24
CA GLY A 221 -12.50 52.95 -0.37
C GLY A 221 -11.13 52.20 -0.42
N PRO A 222 -10.15 52.75 -1.12
CA PRO A 222 -8.89 52.06 -1.43
C PRO A 222 -7.95 52.00 -0.23
N LEU A 223 -7.57 50.79 0.18
CA LEU A 223 -6.49 50.56 1.15
C LEU A 223 -5.13 50.66 0.43
N SER A 224 -4.31 51.53 0.90
CA SER A 224 -2.94 51.81 0.51
C SER A 224 -2.09 50.55 0.46
N ALA A 225 -1.36 50.37 -0.66
CA ALA A 225 -0.36 49.34 -0.86
C ALA A 225 0.83 49.52 0.11
N VAL A 226 0.97 48.63 1.06
CA VAL A 226 2.24 48.45 1.79
C VAL A 226 3.11 47.52 0.95
N SER A 227 4.19 48.07 0.41
CA SER A 227 5.20 47.35 -0.37
C SER A 227 5.99 46.41 0.56
N GLY A 228 5.58 45.13 0.60
CA GLY A 228 6.42 44.02 1.06
C GLY A 228 7.22 43.45 -0.11
N PRO A 229 8.27 42.63 0.11
CA PRO A 229 9.09 42.09 -0.97
C PRO A 229 8.24 41.33 -1.98
N VAL A 230 8.40 41.66 -3.27
CA VAL A 230 7.66 41.06 -4.38
C VAL A 230 8.08 39.61 -4.52
N VAL A 231 7.28 38.70 -4.00
CA VAL A 231 7.43 37.25 -4.24
C VAL A 231 7.00 36.99 -5.68
N SER A 232 7.93 36.45 -6.48
CA SER A 232 7.72 36.08 -7.88
C SER A 232 6.49 35.14 -8.03
N SER A 233 5.45 35.60 -8.69
CA SER A 233 4.16 34.92 -8.83
C SER A 233 4.18 33.64 -9.68
N ASN A 234 5.32 33.26 -10.30
CA ASN A 234 5.38 32.24 -11.35
C ASN A 234 6.17 30.96 -11.02
N GLY A 235 6.75 30.81 -9.84
CA GLY A 235 7.53 29.64 -9.46
C GLY A 235 8.56 29.92 -8.37
N TYR A 236 9.44 28.95 -8.11
CA TYR A 236 10.54 29.02 -7.16
C TYR A 236 11.75 28.23 -7.66
N VAL A 237 12.92 28.45 -7.06
CA VAL A 237 14.15 27.70 -7.37
C VAL A 237 14.24 26.49 -6.46
N GLU A 238 14.51 25.34 -7.03
CA GLU A 238 14.82 24.10 -6.31
C GLU A 238 16.32 23.93 -6.17
N LEU A 239 16.78 23.69 -4.93
CA LEU A 239 18.19 23.49 -4.57
C LEU A 239 18.39 22.05 -4.09
N PRO A 240 18.70 21.07 -4.97
CA PRO A 240 18.92 19.69 -4.53
C PRO A 240 20.16 19.60 -3.64
N TYR A 241 20.07 18.93 -2.48
CA TYR A 241 21.29 18.56 -1.81
C TYR A 241 22.01 17.46 -2.62
N THR A 242 23.33 17.58 -2.71
CA THR A 242 24.17 16.74 -3.56
C THR A 242 25.21 15.96 -2.77
N LEU A 243 25.52 16.40 -1.57
CA LEU A 243 26.28 15.64 -0.58
C LEU A 243 25.30 14.94 0.35
N ALA A 244 25.45 13.64 0.56
CA ALA A 244 24.56 12.86 1.42
C ALA A 244 24.46 13.48 2.82
N GLN A 245 23.28 13.44 3.45
CA GLN A 245 23.09 13.97 4.80
C GLN A 245 24.00 13.27 5.81
N ASP A 246 24.44 14.01 6.82
CA ASP A 246 25.22 13.50 7.95
C ASP A 246 24.52 12.35 8.67
N SER A 247 23.19 12.46 8.85
CA SER A 247 22.35 11.41 9.42
C SER A 247 22.41 10.09 8.65
N THR A 248 22.47 10.16 7.32
CA THR A 248 22.63 8.98 6.45
C THR A 248 24.01 8.40 6.58
N LEU A 249 25.08 9.20 6.51
CA LEU A 249 26.45 8.72 6.55
C LEU A 249 26.84 8.18 7.93
N PHE A 250 26.69 9.01 8.97
CA PHE A 250 27.29 8.70 10.27
C PHE A 250 26.37 7.96 11.22
N LEU A 251 25.04 8.18 11.14
CA LEU A 251 24.10 7.50 12.04
C LEU A 251 23.51 6.22 11.44
N LEU A 252 23.18 6.24 10.14
CA LEU A 252 22.56 5.09 9.48
C LEU A 252 23.61 4.11 8.94
N LEU A 253 24.55 4.58 8.11
CA LEU A 253 25.59 3.76 7.47
C LEU A 253 26.80 3.53 8.39
N ARG A 254 26.99 4.38 9.41
CA ARG A 254 28.10 4.34 10.37
C ARG A 254 29.48 4.50 9.73
N GLU A 255 29.58 5.40 8.76
CA GLU A 255 30.88 5.79 8.22
C GLU A 255 31.77 6.36 9.32
N LYS A 256 33.03 5.96 9.32
CA LYS A 256 34.03 6.39 10.32
C LYS A 256 34.82 7.61 9.89
N THR A 257 34.66 8.03 8.63
CA THR A 257 35.38 9.14 8.02
C THR A 257 34.46 9.86 7.04
N PRO A 258 34.72 11.12 6.67
CA PRO A 258 33.91 11.85 5.67
C PRO A 258 34.29 11.50 4.22
N ALA A 259 34.98 10.38 3.97
CA ALA A 259 35.51 10.02 2.64
C ALA A 259 34.47 10.09 1.52
N ILE A 260 33.21 9.71 1.79
CA ILE A 260 32.11 9.79 0.82
C ILE A 260 31.80 11.24 0.47
N TRP A 261 31.79 12.15 1.42
CA TRP A 261 31.63 13.60 1.17
C TRP A 261 32.77 14.14 0.32
N LEU A 262 34.03 13.81 0.68
CA LEU A 262 35.19 14.29 -0.03
C LEU A 262 35.21 13.79 -1.49
N GLN A 263 34.95 12.51 -1.70
CA GLN A 263 34.83 11.91 -3.04
C GLN A 263 33.75 12.58 -3.89
N LYS A 264 32.57 12.79 -3.31
CA LYS A 264 31.45 13.41 -4.03
C LYS A 264 31.71 14.88 -4.32
N LEU A 265 32.29 15.62 -3.37
CA LEU A 265 32.71 17.00 -3.57
C LEU A 265 33.74 17.13 -4.71
N ASP A 266 34.76 16.28 -4.73
CA ASP A 266 35.77 16.24 -5.78
C ASP A 266 35.15 15.94 -7.16
N TRP A 267 34.12 15.10 -7.18
CA TRP A 267 33.41 14.80 -8.43
C TRP A 267 32.54 15.98 -8.87
N ILE A 268 31.79 16.62 -7.97
CA ILE A 268 30.98 17.81 -8.27
C ILE A 268 31.86 18.96 -8.76
N ALA A 269 33.00 19.20 -8.10
CA ALA A 269 33.95 20.23 -8.48
C ALA A 269 34.46 20.04 -9.91
N ARG A 270 34.74 18.81 -10.35
CA ARG A 270 35.16 18.53 -11.73
C ARG A 270 34.09 18.80 -12.78
N HIS A 271 32.80 18.69 -12.40
CA HIS A 271 31.68 18.81 -13.32
C HIS A 271 30.91 20.13 -13.22
N GLY A 272 31.36 21.04 -12.34
CA GLY A 272 30.82 22.40 -12.28
C GLY A 272 29.43 22.51 -11.63
N GLY A 273 29.01 21.53 -10.83
CA GLY A 273 27.71 21.53 -10.17
C GLY A 273 27.64 22.36 -8.88
N MET A 274 26.57 22.22 -8.12
CA MET A 274 26.39 22.75 -6.78
C MET A 274 26.67 21.66 -5.74
N ALA A 275 27.66 21.86 -4.87
CA ALA A 275 27.89 21.01 -3.71
C ALA A 275 27.09 21.58 -2.51
N LEU A 276 25.86 21.10 -2.33
CA LEU A 276 25.02 21.45 -1.19
C LEU A 276 25.01 20.30 -0.19
N VAL A 277 25.39 20.59 1.05
CA VAL A 277 25.35 19.65 2.18
C VAL A 277 24.32 20.08 3.22
N ASP A 278 23.64 19.11 3.80
CA ASP A 278 22.75 19.30 4.94
C ASP A 278 23.33 18.57 6.17
N VAL A 279 23.62 19.34 7.22
CA VAL A 279 24.22 18.88 8.46
C VAL A 279 23.33 19.29 9.63
N HIS A 280 23.01 18.34 10.51
CA HIS A 280 22.13 18.59 11.65
C HIS A 280 22.96 18.88 12.91
N PRO A 281 22.85 20.06 13.52
CA PRO A 281 23.52 20.36 14.79
C PRO A 281 23.20 19.35 15.88
N ASP A 282 21.99 18.77 15.85
CA ASP A 282 21.52 17.74 16.79
C ASP A 282 22.42 16.50 16.82
N TYR A 283 23.07 16.17 15.73
CA TYR A 283 23.88 14.96 15.59
C TYR A 283 25.38 15.20 15.69
N ILE A 284 25.82 16.44 15.71
CA ILE A 284 27.22 16.83 15.90
C ILE A 284 27.59 16.64 17.37
N ARG A 285 28.81 16.17 17.60
CA ARG A 285 29.46 16.10 18.90
C ARG A 285 30.73 16.94 18.86
N PHE A 286 30.79 17.99 19.66
CA PHE A 286 32.00 18.78 19.85
C PHE A 286 33.02 18.04 20.70
N ALA A 287 34.29 18.48 20.64
CA ALA A 287 35.43 17.75 21.24
C ALA A 287 35.32 17.59 22.78
N ASP A 288 34.66 18.49 23.46
CA ASP A 288 34.41 18.50 24.90
C ASP A 288 33.18 17.67 25.33
N GLU A 289 32.40 17.16 24.38
CA GLU A 289 31.20 16.38 24.65
C GLU A 289 31.49 14.87 24.73
N SER A 290 30.83 14.16 25.64
CA SER A 290 30.91 12.70 25.74
C SER A 290 30.26 12.00 24.55
N PRO A 291 30.78 10.86 24.08
CA PRO A 291 30.19 10.10 22.99
C PRO A 291 28.77 9.60 23.31
N VAL A 292 27.81 9.95 22.47
CA VAL A 292 26.43 9.46 22.55
C VAL A 292 26.09 8.67 21.29
N ALA A 293 25.23 7.66 21.40
CA ALA A 293 24.95 6.70 20.33
C ALA A 293 24.35 7.30 19.04
N HIS A 294 23.84 8.52 19.11
CA HIS A 294 23.20 9.24 18.00
C HIS A 294 23.97 10.51 17.59
N THR A 295 25.26 10.59 17.90
CA THR A 295 26.13 11.69 17.48
C THR A 295 27.37 11.18 16.75
N TYR A 296 28.00 12.10 15.98
CA TYR A 296 29.28 11.87 15.30
C TYR A 296 30.24 13.05 15.57
N PRO A 297 31.57 12.83 15.44
CA PRO A 297 32.56 13.86 15.71
C PRO A 297 32.45 15.05 14.74
N ILE A 298 32.54 16.28 15.27
CA ILE A 298 32.53 17.54 14.49
C ILE A 298 33.70 17.57 13.48
N GLU A 299 34.78 16.85 13.77
CA GLU A 299 35.99 16.75 12.93
C GLU A 299 35.66 16.28 11.50
N HIS A 300 34.62 15.45 11.31
CA HIS A 300 34.20 15.04 9.96
C HIS A 300 33.68 16.21 9.13
N TYR A 301 32.92 17.10 9.75
CA TYR A 301 32.45 18.31 9.10
C TYR A 301 33.60 19.32 8.86
N VAL A 302 34.45 19.52 9.85
CA VAL A 302 35.67 20.37 9.73
C VAL A 302 36.59 19.88 8.62
N GLU A 303 36.77 18.56 8.45
CA GLU A 303 37.57 17.98 7.40
C GLU A 303 36.96 18.28 6.01
N LEU A 304 35.64 18.21 5.84
CA LEU A 304 34.97 18.61 4.61
C LEU A 304 35.23 20.10 4.27
N LEU A 305 35.07 20.99 5.25
CA LEU A 305 35.29 22.42 5.06
C LEU A 305 36.75 22.73 4.69
N LYS A 306 37.70 22.16 5.43
CA LYS A 306 39.15 22.30 5.16
C LYS A 306 39.55 21.70 3.79
N HIS A 307 38.97 20.58 3.41
CA HIS A 307 39.20 20.00 2.08
C HIS A 307 38.74 20.97 0.96
N ALA A 308 37.55 21.57 1.09
CA ALA A 308 37.11 22.58 0.14
C ALA A 308 38.07 23.77 0.07
N GLN A 309 38.49 24.32 1.23
CA GLN A 309 39.42 25.43 1.31
C GLN A 309 40.80 25.15 0.72
N THR A 310 41.40 24.00 1.07
CA THR A 310 42.79 23.72 0.69
C THR A 310 42.87 23.24 -0.77
N ARG A 311 41.96 22.38 -1.21
CA ARG A 311 42.02 21.78 -2.54
C ARG A 311 41.45 22.69 -3.65
N TYR A 312 40.49 23.55 -3.29
CA TYR A 312 39.75 24.39 -4.25
C TYR A 312 39.81 25.87 -3.90
N ALA A 313 40.86 26.33 -3.23
CA ALA A 313 41.07 27.74 -2.89
C ALA A 313 40.84 28.65 -4.10
N GLY A 314 39.97 29.65 -3.97
CA GLY A 314 39.60 30.59 -5.02
C GLY A 314 38.78 30.04 -6.19
N ARG A 315 38.52 28.70 -6.23
CA ARG A 315 37.86 28.02 -7.35
C ARG A 315 36.37 27.75 -7.12
N PHE A 316 35.88 27.83 -5.89
CA PHE A 316 34.46 27.68 -5.60
C PHE A 316 33.82 29.01 -5.23
N TRP A 317 32.52 29.08 -5.48
CA TRP A 317 31.67 30.14 -4.98
C TRP A 317 30.99 29.66 -3.70
N GLN A 318 31.46 30.17 -2.54
CA GLN A 318 30.77 29.95 -1.27
C GLN A 318 29.53 30.83 -1.24
N ALA A 319 28.36 30.22 -1.27
CA ALA A 319 27.10 30.92 -1.42
C ALA A 319 26.10 30.50 -0.36
N LEU A 320 25.26 31.45 0.08
CA LEU A 320 24.05 31.14 0.79
C LEU A 320 22.96 30.64 -0.17
N PRO A 321 22.02 29.80 0.26
CA PRO A 321 20.92 29.30 -0.59
C PRO A 321 20.17 30.42 -1.32
N LYS A 322 19.89 31.55 -0.64
CA LYS A 322 19.27 32.75 -1.23
C LYS A 322 20.07 33.30 -2.41
N ALA A 323 21.39 33.41 -2.25
CA ALA A 323 22.25 33.93 -3.31
C ALA A 323 22.25 33.01 -4.54
N VAL A 324 22.22 31.69 -4.35
CA VAL A 324 22.06 30.75 -5.45
C VAL A 324 20.71 30.92 -6.13
N ALA A 325 19.63 31.06 -5.37
CA ALA A 325 18.28 31.26 -5.91
C ALA A 325 18.13 32.57 -6.70
N ASP A 326 18.85 33.62 -6.31
CA ASP A 326 18.90 34.89 -7.05
C ASP A 326 19.67 34.78 -8.35
N PHE A 327 20.72 33.95 -8.38
CA PHE A 327 21.57 33.70 -9.53
C PHE A 327 20.92 32.81 -10.60
N VAL A 328 20.09 31.86 -10.25
CA VAL A 328 19.47 30.91 -11.19
C VAL A 328 18.58 31.67 -12.19
N PRO A 329 18.78 31.49 -13.53
CA PRO A 329 17.97 32.16 -14.53
C PRO A 329 16.49 31.86 -14.36
N LYS A 330 15.67 32.88 -14.19
CA LYS A 330 14.21 32.77 -14.11
C LYS A 330 13.66 32.96 -15.53
N PRO A 331 12.84 32.04 -16.05
CA PRO A 331 12.26 32.19 -17.38
C PRO A 331 11.42 33.46 -17.44
N ALA A 332 11.57 34.23 -18.56
CA ALA A 332 10.75 35.39 -18.84
C ALA A 332 9.25 34.99 -18.85
N PRO A 333 8.32 35.90 -18.48
CA PRO A 333 6.88 35.63 -18.54
C PRO A 333 6.46 35.47 -20.02
N GLY A 334 6.32 34.26 -20.47
CA GLY A 334 5.90 33.82 -21.78
C GLY A 334 5.56 32.32 -21.74
N PRO A 335 4.94 31.72 -22.77
CA PRO A 335 4.70 30.28 -22.77
C PRO A 335 6.07 29.58 -22.79
N SER A 336 6.54 29.23 -21.59
CA SER A 336 7.77 28.46 -21.39
C SER A 336 7.68 27.11 -22.07
N PRO A 337 8.70 26.69 -22.86
CA PRO A 337 8.90 25.27 -23.05
C PRO A 337 9.17 24.66 -21.69
N ALA A 338 8.27 23.77 -21.26
CA ALA A 338 8.43 23.01 -20.04
C ALA A 338 9.85 22.43 -20.03
N LEU A 339 10.71 22.86 -19.10
CA LEU A 339 11.89 22.11 -18.71
C LEU A 339 11.33 20.82 -18.11
N SER A 340 11.13 19.84 -18.98
CA SER A 340 10.94 18.47 -18.55
C SER A 340 12.18 18.14 -17.73
N LEU A 341 11.99 17.84 -16.43
CA LEU A 341 12.91 16.96 -15.72
C LEU A 341 13.35 15.90 -16.73
N PRO A 342 14.67 15.53 -16.81
CA PRO A 342 15.07 14.47 -17.71
C PRO A 342 14.15 13.28 -17.38
N SER A 343 13.08 13.21 -18.16
CA SER A 343 12.23 12.05 -18.21
C SER A 343 13.18 10.95 -18.65
N GLN A 344 13.36 9.94 -17.82
CA GLN A 344 13.72 8.64 -18.37
C GLN A 344 12.91 8.49 -19.66
N PRO A 345 13.51 7.99 -20.76
CA PRO A 345 12.85 7.96 -22.05
C PRO A 345 11.44 7.40 -21.85
N ARG A 346 10.46 8.26 -21.90
CA ARG A 346 9.09 7.84 -22.11
C ARG A 346 9.05 7.33 -23.55
N ALA A 347 9.35 6.04 -23.72
CA ALA A 347 8.59 5.29 -24.66
C ALA A 347 7.15 5.71 -24.43
N SER A 348 6.39 6.03 -25.46
CA SER A 348 4.97 6.37 -25.43
C SER A 348 4.22 5.32 -24.60
N ALA A 349 4.32 5.43 -23.28
CA ALA A 349 3.67 4.52 -22.35
C ALA A 349 2.23 5.01 -22.26
N ARG A 350 1.33 4.33 -22.93
CA ARG A 350 -0.02 4.13 -22.37
C ARG A 350 0.15 4.03 -20.86
N MET A 351 -0.50 4.92 -20.10
CA MET A 351 -0.43 4.91 -18.63
C MET A 351 -0.56 3.48 -18.17
N ALA A 352 0.47 2.94 -17.52
CA ALA A 352 0.46 1.55 -17.06
C ALA A 352 -0.73 1.38 -16.13
N LYS A 353 -1.61 0.42 -16.44
CA LYS A 353 -2.81 0.15 -15.63
C LYS A 353 -2.44 -0.11 -14.18
N PRO A 354 -3.25 0.32 -13.21
CA PRO A 354 -2.95 0.15 -11.79
C PRO A 354 -2.85 -1.32 -11.42
N LYS A 355 -1.83 -1.69 -10.63
CA LYS A 355 -1.64 -3.06 -10.15
C LYS A 355 -2.69 -3.40 -9.10
N ILE A 356 -3.35 -4.53 -9.26
CA ILE A 356 -4.37 -5.06 -8.35
C ILE A 356 -3.78 -6.22 -7.55
N TRP A 357 -3.98 -6.24 -6.23
CA TRP A 357 -3.53 -7.30 -5.33
C TRP A 357 -4.70 -8.16 -4.89
N ILE A 358 -4.71 -9.43 -5.28
CA ILE A 358 -5.70 -10.43 -4.87
C ILE A 358 -5.07 -11.37 -3.85
N ASP A 359 -5.76 -11.62 -2.73
CA ASP A 359 -5.29 -12.52 -1.66
C ASP A 359 -6.23 -13.74 -1.50
N LEU A 360 -5.68 -14.92 -1.73
CA LEU A 360 -6.37 -16.21 -1.62
C LEU A 360 -6.19 -16.77 -0.20
N ASP A 361 -7.18 -16.59 0.66
CA ASP A 361 -7.10 -16.95 2.09
C ASP A 361 -7.75 -18.29 2.44
N ASN A 362 -8.63 -18.83 1.56
CA ASN A 362 -9.36 -20.08 1.77
C ASN A 362 -9.58 -20.82 0.45
N THR A 363 -9.81 -22.14 0.52
CA THR A 363 -9.95 -23.02 -0.65
C THR A 363 -10.98 -22.54 -1.69
N PRO A 364 -12.21 -22.11 -1.33
CA PRO A 364 -13.19 -21.60 -2.31
C PRO A 364 -12.79 -20.31 -3.02
N HIS A 365 -11.76 -19.61 -2.52
CA HIS A 365 -11.28 -18.38 -3.17
C HIS A 365 -10.53 -18.66 -4.46
N VAL A 366 -9.95 -19.86 -4.60
CA VAL A 366 -9.17 -20.22 -5.81
C VAL A 366 -10.08 -20.29 -7.05
N PRO A 367 -11.13 -21.12 -7.10
CA PRO A 367 -12.01 -21.18 -8.26
C PRO A 367 -12.75 -19.84 -8.50
N PHE A 368 -13.08 -19.10 -7.45
CA PHE A 368 -13.74 -17.81 -7.56
C PHE A 368 -12.85 -16.73 -8.20
N PHE A 369 -11.60 -16.60 -7.75
CA PHE A 369 -10.70 -15.57 -8.27
C PHE A 369 -9.98 -15.95 -9.56
N GLU A 370 -9.90 -17.22 -9.93
CA GLU A 370 -9.28 -17.68 -11.18
C GLU A 370 -9.81 -16.91 -12.40
N PRO A 371 -11.13 -16.91 -12.73
CA PRO A 371 -11.65 -16.20 -13.88
C PRO A 371 -11.56 -14.67 -13.73
N ILE A 372 -11.64 -14.14 -12.55
CA ILE A 372 -11.46 -12.70 -12.28
C ILE A 372 -10.01 -12.27 -12.59
N ILE A 373 -9.02 -13.06 -12.16
CA ILE A 373 -7.59 -12.82 -12.44
C ILE A 373 -7.33 -12.88 -13.94
N GLU A 374 -7.86 -13.88 -14.62
CA GLU A 374 -7.74 -14.03 -16.08
C GLU A 374 -8.33 -12.83 -16.83
N ALA A 375 -9.56 -12.43 -16.47
CA ALA A 375 -10.25 -11.30 -17.08
C ALA A 375 -9.52 -9.96 -16.82
N LEU A 376 -9.00 -9.72 -15.61
CA LEU A 376 -8.20 -8.55 -15.30
C LEU A 376 -6.88 -8.51 -16.10
N ARG A 377 -6.20 -9.67 -16.23
CA ARG A 377 -4.97 -9.78 -17.03
C ARG A 377 -5.25 -9.59 -18.52
N ALA A 378 -6.33 -10.17 -19.04
CA ALA A 378 -6.77 -9.98 -20.42
C ALA A 378 -7.08 -8.52 -20.74
N ARG A 379 -7.59 -7.77 -19.76
CA ARG A 379 -7.78 -6.31 -19.84
C ARG A 379 -6.47 -5.52 -19.64
N GLY A 380 -5.32 -6.19 -19.45
CA GLY A 380 -4.00 -5.57 -19.30
C GLY A 380 -3.70 -4.99 -17.91
N TYR A 381 -4.41 -5.38 -16.86
CA TYR A 381 -4.09 -5.01 -15.48
C TYR A 381 -3.01 -5.94 -14.92
N PRO A 382 -1.91 -5.41 -14.35
CA PRO A 382 -0.97 -6.21 -13.59
C PRO A 382 -1.65 -6.74 -12.31
N VAL A 383 -1.62 -8.06 -12.09
CA VAL A 383 -2.25 -8.69 -10.93
C VAL A 383 -1.18 -9.37 -10.07
N LEU A 384 -1.05 -8.92 -8.80
CA LEU A 384 -0.32 -9.60 -7.76
C LEU A 384 -1.27 -10.60 -7.08
N VAL A 385 -0.92 -11.88 -7.07
CA VAL A 385 -1.68 -12.90 -6.35
C VAL A 385 -0.85 -13.39 -5.17
N THR A 386 -1.42 -13.34 -3.96
CA THR A 386 -0.86 -13.98 -2.76
C THR A 386 -1.78 -15.08 -2.27
N ALA A 387 -1.22 -16.14 -1.71
CA ALA A 387 -1.99 -17.28 -1.21
C ALA A 387 -1.51 -17.67 0.18
N ARG A 388 -2.46 -18.02 1.07
CA ARG A 388 -2.15 -18.60 2.37
C ARG A 388 -1.94 -20.11 2.21
N ASP A 389 -0.83 -20.63 2.73
CA ASP A 389 -0.60 -22.07 2.81
C ASP A 389 -1.45 -22.68 3.93
N ALA A 390 -2.69 -22.94 3.58
CA ALA A 390 -3.69 -23.48 4.50
C ALA A 390 -4.73 -24.30 3.73
N PHE A 391 -5.17 -25.40 4.29
CA PHE A 391 -6.11 -26.32 3.64
C PHE A 391 -5.58 -26.77 2.26
N GLN A 392 -6.35 -26.60 1.21
CA GLN A 392 -6.00 -26.95 -0.17
C GLN A 392 -5.72 -25.75 -1.07
N VAL A 393 -5.54 -24.52 -0.50
CA VAL A 393 -5.41 -23.29 -1.30
C VAL A 393 -4.26 -23.36 -2.29
N CYS A 394 -3.06 -23.68 -1.80
CA CYS A 394 -1.87 -23.71 -2.65
C CYS A 394 -1.91 -24.86 -3.67
N ALA A 395 -2.34 -26.06 -3.26
CA ALA A 395 -2.46 -27.21 -4.15
C ALA A 395 -3.47 -26.95 -5.28
N LEU A 396 -4.61 -26.34 -4.95
CA LEU A 396 -5.63 -26.02 -5.96
C LEU A 396 -5.18 -24.87 -6.87
N ALA A 397 -4.45 -23.88 -6.34
CA ALA A 397 -3.86 -22.82 -7.17
C ALA A 397 -2.85 -23.38 -8.19
N ASP A 398 -2.01 -24.35 -7.78
CA ASP A 398 -1.07 -25.03 -8.66
C ASP A 398 -1.81 -25.85 -9.75
N GLN A 399 -2.82 -26.62 -9.36
CA GLN A 399 -3.65 -27.40 -10.27
C GLN A 399 -4.32 -26.51 -11.34
N LYS A 400 -4.73 -25.30 -10.95
CA LYS A 400 -5.32 -24.29 -11.83
C LYS A 400 -4.30 -23.44 -12.60
N GLY A 401 -3.00 -23.68 -12.44
CA GLY A 401 -1.93 -22.91 -13.09
C GLY A 401 -1.84 -21.45 -12.62
N LEU A 402 -2.38 -21.12 -11.45
CA LEU A 402 -2.33 -19.78 -10.88
C LEU A 402 -0.98 -19.50 -10.22
N SER A 403 -0.14 -18.70 -10.86
CA SER A 403 1.10 -18.21 -10.25
C SER A 403 0.77 -17.29 -9.07
N CYS A 404 1.16 -17.69 -7.85
CA CYS A 404 0.92 -16.95 -6.63
C CYS A 404 2.12 -16.96 -5.68
N VAL A 405 2.26 -15.91 -4.87
CA VAL A 405 3.28 -15.83 -3.81
C VAL A 405 2.68 -16.46 -2.54
N ARG A 406 3.26 -17.56 -2.07
CA ARG A 406 2.77 -18.26 -0.86
C ARG A 406 3.25 -17.56 0.38
N ILE A 407 2.32 -17.03 1.20
CA ILE A 407 2.63 -16.25 2.39
C ILE A 407 1.70 -16.62 3.55
N GLY A 408 2.31 -17.09 4.63
CA GLY A 408 1.64 -17.45 5.87
C GLY A 408 0.98 -18.82 5.82
N ARG A 409 0.67 -19.35 7.01
CA ARG A 409 0.07 -20.66 7.22
C ARG A 409 -1.13 -20.57 8.17
N HIS A 410 -1.80 -21.67 8.44
CA HIS A 410 -2.86 -21.77 9.44
C HIS A 410 -2.24 -21.84 10.86
N TYR A 411 -2.71 -20.99 11.78
CA TYR A 411 -2.13 -20.86 13.14
C TYR A 411 -2.98 -21.53 14.23
N GLY A 412 -3.71 -22.62 13.89
CA GLY A 412 -4.45 -23.42 14.86
C GLY A 412 -5.83 -22.88 15.24
N LYS A 413 -6.49 -23.54 16.23
CA LYS A 413 -7.90 -23.31 16.57
C LYS A 413 -8.10 -22.32 17.71
N HIS A 414 -7.10 -22.09 18.57
CA HIS A 414 -7.22 -21.24 19.75
C HIS A 414 -7.42 -19.77 19.36
N ARG A 415 -8.38 -19.06 20.00
CA ARG A 415 -8.78 -17.67 19.64
C ARG A 415 -7.61 -16.69 19.65
N LEU A 416 -6.75 -16.74 20.67
CA LEU A 416 -5.56 -15.88 20.78
C LEU A 416 -4.54 -16.17 19.66
N MET A 417 -4.30 -17.45 19.36
CA MET A 417 -3.39 -17.87 18.29
C MET A 417 -3.92 -17.47 16.90
N LYS A 418 -5.24 -17.51 16.69
CA LYS A 418 -5.86 -16.99 15.45
C LYS A 418 -5.63 -15.49 15.31
N GLY A 419 -5.83 -14.72 16.39
CA GLY A 419 -5.57 -13.26 16.39
C GLY A 419 -4.12 -12.92 16.14
N ALA A 420 -3.18 -13.55 16.87
CA ALA A 420 -1.74 -13.37 16.68
C ALA A 420 -1.29 -13.80 15.28
N GLY A 421 -1.78 -14.93 14.78
CA GLY A 421 -1.47 -15.43 13.44
C GLY A 421 -1.95 -14.51 12.32
N LEU A 422 -3.09 -13.82 12.52
CA LEU A 422 -3.61 -12.84 11.58
C LEU A 422 -2.68 -11.62 11.47
N VAL A 423 -2.23 -11.07 12.61
CA VAL A 423 -1.26 -9.96 12.67
C VAL A 423 0.07 -10.39 12.06
N TYR A 424 0.57 -11.57 12.44
CA TYR A 424 1.82 -12.10 11.92
C TYR A 424 1.79 -12.29 10.40
N ARG A 425 0.68 -12.83 9.85
CA ARG A 425 0.51 -12.93 8.39
C ARG A 425 0.45 -11.56 7.72
N ALA A 426 -0.20 -10.58 8.30
CA ALA A 426 -0.20 -9.21 7.79
C ALA A 426 1.22 -8.64 7.69
N LEU A 427 2.08 -8.91 8.69
CA LEU A 427 3.49 -8.53 8.67
C LEU A 427 4.28 -9.28 7.59
N GLN A 428 4.01 -10.57 7.37
CA GLN A 428 4.64 -11.36 6.31
C GLN A 428 4.25 -10.90 4.90
N LEU A 429 3.01 -10.42 4.69
CA LEU A 429 2.54 -9.85 3.42
C LEU A 429 3.19 -8.50 3.10
N ALA A 430 3.56 -7.72 4.12
CA ALA A 430 4.04 -6.36 3.97
C ALA A 430 5.26 -6.21 3.03
N PRO A 431 6.34 -7.03 3.09
CA PRO A 431 7.48 -6.89 2.19
C PRO A 431 7.09 -7.05 0.71
N THR A 432 6.21 -8.01 0.41
CA THR A 432 5.72 -8.25 -0.96
C THR A 432 4.87 -7.07 -1.44
N VAL A 433 3.94 -6.57 -0.62
CA VAL A 433 3.10 -5.42 -0.96
C VAL A 433 3.94 -4.16 -1.16
N PHE A 434 5.00 -3.97 -0.35
CA PHE A 434 5.93 -2.84 -0.52
C PHE A 434 6.73 -2.90 -1.81
N ARG A 435 7.17 -4.10 -2.21
CA ARG A 435 7.90 -4.31 -3.46
C ARG A 435 6.99 -4.09 -4.67
N GLU A 436 5.82 -4.70 -4.65
CA GLU A 436 4.90 -4.76 -5.79
C GLU A 436 4.03 -3.51 -5.95
N ARG A 437 3.84 -2.71 -4.88
CA ARG A 437 3.10 -1.43 -4.86
C ARG A 437 1.74 -1.48 -5.54
N PRO A 438 0.82 -2.37 -5.11
CA PRO A 438 -0.51 -2.39 -5.69
C PRO A 438 -1.26 -1.08 -5.40
N ALA A 439 -2.15 -0.69 -6.31
CA ALA A 439 -3.03 0.46 -6.17
C ALA A 439 -4.34 0.10 -5.45
N LEU A 440 -4.76 -1.16 -5.56
CA LEU A 440 -6.00 -1.69 -4.98
C LEU A 440 -5.75 -3.10 -4.44
N ALA A 441 -6.33 -3.41 -3.28
CA ALA A 441 -6.42 -4.75 -2.72
C ALA A 441 -7.83 -5.31 -2.89
N VAL A 442 -7.94 -6.59 -3.27
CA VAL A 442 -9.23 -7.28 -3.47
C VAL A 442 -9.17 -8.64 -2.79
N SER A 443 -10.18 -9.00 -2.01
CA SER A 443 -10.29 -10.33 -1.41
C SER A 443 -11.73 -10.71 -1.08
N HIS A 444 -11.91 -11.98 -0.76
CA HIS A 444 -13.13 -12.54 -0.16
C HIS A 444 -12.80 -12.91 1.30
N GLY A 445 -13.01 -11.99 2.25
CA GLY A 445 -12.82 -12.27 3.67
C GLY A 445 -11.38 -12.36 4.19
N SER A 446 -10.33 -11.95 3.44
CA SER A 446 -8.96 -11.96 3.95
C SER A 446 -8.71 -10.87 4.99
N ARG A 447 -8.83 -11.24 6.27
CA ARG A 447 -8.63 -10.32 7.40
C ARG A 447 -7.20 -9.79 7.49
N SER A 448 -6.19 -10.60 7.15
CA SER A 448 -4.77 -10.16 7.14
C SER A 448 -4.51 -9.13 6.04
N GLN A 449 -5.12 -9.29 4.85
CA GLN A 449 -5.04 -8.30 3.79
C GLN A 449 -5.74 -7.00 4.17
N LEU A 450 -6.96 -7.08 4.71
CA LEU A 450 -7.71 -5.89 5.16
C LEU A 450 -6.95 -5.12 6.24
N MET A 451 -6.38 -5.81 7.23
CA MET A 451 -5.57 -5.20 8.28
C MET A 451 -4.37 -4.47 7.68
N LEU A 452 -3.58 -5.13 6.83
CA LEU A 452 -2.42 -4.51 6.18
C LEU A 452 -2.85 -3.34 5.29
N GLY A 453 -3.90 -3.49 4.50
CA GLY A 453 -4.45 -2.45 3.64
C GLY A 453 -4.86 -1.21 4.44
N ASN A 454 -5.58 -1.37 5.54
CA ASN A 454 -5.95 -0.26 6.43
C ASN A 454 -4.72 0.43 7.03
N CYS A 455 -3.73 -0.33 7.52
CA CYS A 455 -2.47 0.23 8.04
C CYS A 455 -1.72 1.05 6.97
N LEU A 456 -1.74 0.59 5.73
CA LEU A 456 -1.07 1.25 4.61
C LEU A 456 -1.93 2.31 3.92
N ARG A 457 -3.21 2.43 4.29
CA ARG A 457 -4.22 3.24 3.57
C ARG A 457 -4.33 2.87 2.08
N LEU A 458 -4.09 1.60 1.79
CA LEU A 458 -4.37 1.01 0.50
C LEU A 458 -5.88 0.76 0.42
N PRO A 459 -6.58 1.25 -0.62
CA PRO A 459 -7.99 0.94 -0.78
C PRO A 459 -8.21 -0.57 -0.90
N CYS A 460 -9.20 -1.08 -0.17
CA CYS A 460 -9.53 -2.50 -0.11
C CYS A 460 -10.97 -2.72 -0.57
N VAL A 461 -11.14 -3.57 -1.57
CA VAL A 461 -12.43 -4.13 -1.98
C VAL A 461 -12.59 -5.48 -1.30
N LEU A 462 -13.62 -5.62 -0.51
CA LEU A 462 -14.05 -6.88 0.04
C LEU A 462 -15.26 -7.38 -0.75
N ILE A 463 -15.15 -8.57 -1.31
CA ILE A 463 -16.29 -9.25 -1.92
C ILE A 463 -16.87 -10.19 -0.87
N GLU A 464 -18.15 -10.04 -0.53
CA GLU A 464 -18.80 -10.81 0.53
C GLU A 464 -20.19 -11.26 0.09
N ASP A 465 -20.56 -12.49 0.42
CA ASP A 465 -21.82 -13.11 0.03
C ASP A 465 -22.67 -13.55 1.24
N TYR A 466 -22.32 -13.02 2.43
CA TYR A 466 -23.01 -13.34 3.69
C TYR A 466 -23.07 -12.11 4.60
N GLU A 467 -24.26 -11.59 4.85
CA GLU A 467 -24.53 -10.33 5.53
C GLU A 467 -24.20 -10.30 7.02
N TYR A 468 -24.05 -11.46 7.64
CA TYR A 468 -23.75 -11.58 9.09
C TYR A 468 -22.26 -11.62 9.41
N CYS A 469 -21.38 -11.25 8.45
CA CYS A 469 -19.97 -11.12 8.69
C CYS A 469 -19.63 -9.80 9.40
N GLU A 470 -19.05 -9.89 10.59
CA GLU A 470 -18.56 -8.73 11.35
C GLU A 470 -17.08 -8.48 11.11
N PHE A 471 -16.71 -7.19 10.92
CA PHE A 471 -15.33 -6.75 10.74
C PHE A 471 -14.92 -5.78 11.85
N PRO A 472 -13.86 -6.11 12.62
CA PRO A 472 -13.28 -5.18 13.59
C PRO A 472 -12.84 -3.86 12.94
N PRO A 473 -12.75 -2.75 13.69
CA PRO A 473 -12.43 -1.41 13.14
C PRO A 473 -11.19 -1.34 12.24
N LEU A 474 -10.12 -2.10 12.56
CA LEU A 474 -8.89 -2.16 11.75
C LEU A 474 -8.98 -3.06 10.51
N MET A 475 -10.12 -3.70 10.27
CA MET A 475 -10.36 -4.62 9.15
C MET A 475 -11.56 -4.19 8.32
N LYS A 476 -11.97 -2.94 8.39
CA LYS A 476 -13.07 -2.41 7.57
C LYS A 476 -12.62 -2.25 6.13
N PRO A 477 -13.39 -2.74 5.15
CA PRO A 477 -13.08 -2.51 3.74
C PRO A 477 -13.30 -1.04 3.36
N THR A 478 -12.61 -0.57 2.31
CA THR A 478 -12.91 0.71 1.68
C THR A 478 -14.16 0.60 0.82
N TRP A 479 -14.29 -0.52 0.10
CA TRP A 479 -15.42 -0.88 -0.74
C TRP A 479 -15.93 -2.27 -0.38
N LEU A 480 -17.23 -2.41 -0.29
CA LEU A 480 -17.88 -3.70 -0.18
C LEU A 480 -18.57 -4.02 -1.52
N MET A 481 -18.41 -5.25 -1.97
CA MET A 481 -19.07 -5.76 -3.16
C MET A 481 -19.87 -7.01 -2.77
N ALA A 482 -21.16 -7.01 -3.07
CA ALA A 482 -22.08 -8.08 -2.65
C ALA A 482 -23.12 -8.38 -3.72
N PRO A 483 -23.72 -9.59 -3.72
CA PRO A 483 -24.88 -9.91 -4.56
C PRO A 483 -25.99 -8.87 -4.42
N ASP A 484 -26.68 -8.56 -5.51
CA ASP A 484 -27.79 -7.61 -5.53
C ASP A 484 -28.98 -8.05 -4.66
N ILE A 485 -29.12 -9.34 -4.47
CA ILE A 485 -30.13 -9.98 -3.61
C ILE A 485 -29.96 -9.73 -2.11
N ILE A 486 -28.78 -9.33 -1.64
CA ILE A 486 -28.57 -8.95 -0.23
C ILE A 486 -29.01 -7.50 -0.05
N PRO A 487 -29.97 -7.19 0.86
CA PRO A 487 -30.41 -5.81 1.11
C PRO A 487 -29.25 -4.91 1.56
N ASP A 488 -29.19 -3.67 1.05
CA ASP A 488 -28.14 -2.70 1.38
C ASP A 488 -28.06 -2.42 2.90
N ALA A 489 -29.23 -2.34 3.55
CA ALA A 489 -29.31 -2.09 4.98
C ALA A 489 -28.64 -3.19 5.84
N ALA A 490 -28.53 -4.42 5.33
CA ALA A 490 -27.91 -5.54 6.01
C ALA A 490 -26.37 -5.52 5.94
N LEU A 491 -25.78 -4.71 5.05
CA LEU A 491 -24.33 -4.73 4.75
C LEU A 491 -23.51 -3.74 5.57
N GLY A 492 -24.12 -2.87 6.36
CA GLY A 492 -23.43 -1.99 7.34
C GLY A 492 -22.38 -1.03 6.77
N ILE A 493 -22.38 -0.76 5.47
CA ILE A 493 -21.47 0.17 4.79
C ILE A 493 -22.25 1.35 4.16
N LYS A 494 -21.57 2.50 3.99
CA LYS A 494 -22.18 3.67 3.33
C LYS A 494 -22.44 3.35 1.85
N SER A 495 -23.60 3.74 1.32
CA SER A 495 -24.03 3.46 -0.06
C SER A 495 -23.03 3.88 -1.13
N GLY A 496 -22.27 5.00 -0.93
CA GLY A 496 -21.24 5.44 -1.86
C GLY A 496 -20.01 4.53 -1.96
N HIS A 497 -19.86 3.55 -1.08
CA HIS A 497 -18.77 2.57 -1.04
C HIS A 497 -19.27 1.13 -1.21
N LEU A 498 -20.50 0.95 -1.66
CA LEU A 498 -21.12 -0.33 -1.96
C LEU A 498 -21.17 -0.53 -3.49
N ARG A 499 -20.85 -1.74 -3.94
CA ARG A 499 -21.07 -2.23 -5.29
C ARG A 499 -21.88 -3.51 -5.22
N LYS A 500 -22.85 -3.63 -6.10
CA LYS A 500 -23.72 -4.81 -6.20
C LYS A 500 -23.39 -5.55 -7.50
N TYR A 501 -23.55 -6.85 -7.50
CA TYR A 501 -23.43 -7.66 -8.72
C TYR A 501 -24.61 -8.62 -8.84
N PRO A 502 -25.06 -8.94 -10.06
CA PRO A 502 -26.19 -9.84 -10.30
C PRO A 502 -25.81 -11.29 -10.04
N GLY A 503 -26.76 -12.10 -9.57
CA GLY A 503 -26.58 -13.52 -9.33
C GLY A 503 -25.80 -13.84 -8.05
N ILE A 504 -25.19 -15.01 -8.01
CA ILE A 504 -24.44 -15.51 -6.85
C ILE A 504 -22.94 -15.64 -7.18
N LYS A 505 -22.12 -15.73 -6.14
CA LYS A 505 -20.65 -15.86 -6.27
C LYS A 505 -20.22 -17.03 -7.15
N GLU A 506 -20.94 -18.13 -7.04
CA GLU A 506 -20.65 -19.37 -7.76
C GLU A 506 -20.89 -19.25 -9.27
N ASP A 507 -21.73 -18.34 -9.71
CA ASP A 507 -21.94 -18.03 -11.14
C ASP A 507 -20.67 -17.48 -11.82
N VAL A 508 -19.73 -16.96 -11.05
CA VAL A 508 -18.46 -16.45 -11.57
C VAL A 508 -17.60 -17.53 -12.19
N TYR A 509 -17.68 -18.77 -11.69
CA TYR A 509 -16.76 -19.84 -12.09
C TYR A 509 -17.45 -21.16 -12.50
N ALA A 510 -18.74 -21.36 -12.20
CA ALA A 510 -19.44 -22.60 -12.50
C ALA A 510 -19.43 -22.96 -14.02
N TRP A 511 -19.48 -21.94 -14.87
CA TRP A 511 -19.43 -22.11 -16.34
C TRP A 511 -18.09 -22.62 -16.87
N LYS A 512 -16.98 -22.51 -16.11
CA LYS A 512 -15.66 -23.04 -16.49
C LYS A 512 -15.57 -24.56 -16.33
N LEU A 513 -16.58 -25.18 -15.74
CA LEU A 513 -16.61 -26.62 -15.54
C LEU A 513 -16.48 -27.36 -16.90
N LYS A 514 -15.50 -28.21 -16.99
CA LYS A 514 -15.35 -29.21 -18.07
C LYS A 514 -15.70 -30.55 -17.45
N PRO A 515 -16.85 -31.15 -17.82
CA PRO A 515 -17.25 -32.42 -17.25
C PRO A 515 -16.24 -33.51 -17.53
N ASP A 516 -15.71 -34.09 -16.46
CA ASP A 516 -14.81 -35.23 -16.50
C ASP A 516 -15.27 -36.29 -15.50
N PHE A 517 -15.60 -37.47 -16.01
CA PHE A 517 -16.09 -38.58 -15.20
C PHE A 517 -14.96 -39.42 -14.59
N SER A 518 -13.71 -39.23 -15.00
CA SER A 518 -12.56 -40.04 -14.58
C SER A 518 -12.41 -40.12 -13.06
N ALA A 519 -12.51 -38.98 -12.39
CA ALA A 519 -12.40 -38.89 -10.92
C ALA A 519 -13.45 -39.72 -10.18
N LEU A 520 -14.63 -39.95 -10.76
CA LEU A 520 -15.66 -40.81 -10.19
C LEU A 520 -15.38 -42.30 -10.47
N GLN A 521 -14.79 -42.62 -11.61
CA GLN A 521 -14.32 -43.98 -11.91
C GLN A 521 -13.24 -44.42 -10.91
N ASP A 522 -12.33 -43.53 -10.52
CA ASP A 522 -11.33 -43.80 -9.50
C ASP A 522 -11.93 -44.08 -8.11
N LEU A 523 -13.17 -43.66 -7.86
CA LEU A 523 -13.96 -44.00 -6.68
C LEU A 523 -14.78 -45.29 -6.83
N GLY A 524 -14.64 -45.99 -7.94
CA GLY A 524 -15.40 -47.22 -8.24
C GLY A 524 -16.87 -46.95 -8.61
N LEU A 525 -17.17 -45.72 -9.11
CA LEU A 525 -18.52 -45.33 -9.52
C LEU A 525 -18.72 -45.51 -11.02
N GLY A 526 -19.83 -46.12 -11.39
CA GLY A 526 -20.23 -46.30 -12.77
C GLY A 526 -21.18 -45.20 -13.27
N ARG A 527 -21.29 -45.04 -14.59
CA ARG A 527 -22.25 -44.09 -15.21
C ARG A 527 -23.72 -44.43 -14.94
N MET A 528 -23.98 -45.68 -14.53
CA MET A 528 -25.31 -46.16 -14.22
C MET A 528 -25.65 -46.08 -12.73
N ASP A 529 -24.73 -45.64 -11.89
CA ASP A 529 -24.99 -45.45 -10.45
C ASP A 529 -25.87 -44.21 -10.20
N LEU A 530 -26.75 -44.29 -9.23
CA LEU A 530 -27.43 -43.12 -8.67
C LEU A 530 -26.49 -42.48 -7.62
N VAL A 531 -25.77 -41.44 -8.05
CA VAL A 531 -24.71 -40.82 -7.21
C VAL A 531 -25.27 -39.74 -6.33
N VAL A 532 -25.09 -39.89 -5.04
CA VAL A 532 -25.47 -38.89 -4.02
C VAL A 532 -24.22 -38.35 -3.32
N THR A 533 -23.96 -37.07 -3.50
CA THR A 533 -22.86 -36.42 -2.74
C THR A 533 -23.37 -35.87 -1.43
N VAL A 534 -22.70 -36.27 -0.33
CA VAL A 534 -23.08 -35.87 1.03
C VAL A 534 -21.93 -35.16 1.73
N ARG A 535 -22.18 -33.97 2.25
CA ARG A 535 -21.23 -33.22 3.08
C ARG A 535 -21.73 -33.09 4.51
N PRO A 536 -21.05 -33.69 5.49
CA PRO A 536 -21.43 -33.61 6.89
C PRO A 536 -21.42 -32.17 7.42
N PRO A 537 -22.17 -31.89 8.48
CA PRO A 537 -22.13 -30.61 9.20
C PRO A 537 -20.75 -30.31 9.76
N ALA A 538 -20.50 -29.03 10.01
CA ALA A 538 -19.25 -28.56 10.59
C ALA A 538 -19.29 -28.65 12.12
N THR A 539 -18.90 -29.78 12.71
CA THR A 539 -18.90 -30.03 14.15
C THR A 539 -17.93 -29.14 14.95
N GLU A 540 -16.90 -28.55 14.28
CA GLU A 540 -15.89 -27.72 14.92
C GLU A 540 -16.07 -26.21 14.61
N ALA A 541 -17.16 -25.80 13.96
CA ALA A 541 -17.41 -24.41 13.60
C ALA A 541 -18.16 -23.65 14.70
N HIS A 542 -18.00 -22.31 14.75
CA HIS A 542 -18.72 -21.47 15.71
C HIS A 542 -20.25 -21.46 15.51
N TYR A 543 -20.72 -21.87 14.35
CA TYR A 543 -22.12 -22.00 13.96
C TYR A 543 -22.60 -23.46 13.98
N HIS A 544 -21.91 -24.33 14.72
CA HIS A 544 -22.36 -25.71 14.91
C HIS A 544 -23.73 -25.77 15.60
N ASN A 545 -24.62 -26.56 15.01
CA ASN A 545 -25.96 -26.84 15.57
C ASN A 545 -26.18 -28.36 15.56
N PRO A 546 -26.49 -28.99 16.73
CA PRO A 546 -26.74 -30.41 16.83
C PRO A 546 -27.89 -30.91 15.93
N GLU A 547 -28.88 -30.08 15.64
CA GLU A 547 -29.96 -30.44 14.72
C GLU A 547 -29.45 -30.85 13.35
N SER A 548 -28.39 -30.18 12.86
CA SER A 548 -27.74 -30.51 11.56
C SER A 548 -27.17 -31.95 11.58
N GLU A 549 -26.70 -32.44 12.74
CA GLU A 549 -26.18 -33.81 12.87
C GLU A 549 -27.32 -34.83 12.85
N GLN A 550 -28.44 -34.54 13.49
CA GLN A 550 -29.64 -35.39 13.44
C GLN A 550 -30.18 -35.52 12.01
N LEU A 551 -30.25 -34.41 11.28
CA LEU A 551 -30.67 -34.41 9.88
C LEU A 551 -29.68 -35.20 8.98
N PHE A 552 -28.38 -35.04 9.23
CA PHE A 552 -27.36 -35.80 8.54
C PHE A 552 -27.53 -37.33 8.77
N GLU A 553 -27.68 -37.73 10.03
CA GLU A 553 -27.86 -39.14 10.39
C GLU A 553 -29.14 -39.72 9.80
N ALA A 554 -30.26 -38.99 9.89
CA ALA A 554 -31.53 -39.40 9.32
C ALA A 554 -31.43 -39.60 7.79
N PHE A 555 -30.79 -38.68 7.09
CA PHE A 555 -30.59 -38.79 5.65
C PHE A 555 -29.69 -39.97 5.29
N MET A 556 -28.58 -40.16 5.97
CA MET A 556 -27.65 -41.26 5.70
C MET A 556 -28.31 -42.65 5.95
N ASN A 557 -29.08 -42.75 7.02
CA ASN A 557 -29.85 -43.97 7.31
C ASN A 557 -30.88 -44.29 6.23
N ARG A 558 -31.52 -43.28 5.65
CA ARG A 558 -32.46 -43.47 4.55
C ARG A 558 -31.77 -43.81 3.24
N ALA A 559 -30.72 -43.05 2.85
CA ALA A 559 -29.99 -43.22 1.62
C ALA A 559 -29.21 -44.55 1.56
N SER A 560 -28.68 -45.02 2.69
CA SER A 560 -27.97 -46.30 2.76
C SER A 560 -28.90 -47.52 2.50
N ARG A 561 -30.18 -47.38 2.79
CA ARG A 561 -31.19 -48.44 2.53
C ARG A 561 -31.73 -48.42 1.11
N HIS A 562 -31.53 -47.35 0.37
CA HIS A 562 -32.02 -47.22 -1.04
C HIS A 562 -31.21 -48.13 -1.94
N PRO A 563 -31.85 -49.03 -2.77
CA PRO A 563 -31.12 -50.09 -3.49
C PRO A 563 -30.05 -49.56 -4.46
N ASP A 564 -30.35 -48.54 -5.22
CA ASP A 564 -29.51 -48.09 -6.34
C ASP A 564 -28.55 -46.97 -5.97
N THR A 565 -28.56 -46.48 -4.73
CA THR A 565 -27.77 -45.32 -4.33
C THR A 565 -26.32 -45.68 -4.06
N ARG A 566 -25.40 -44.89 -4.61
CA ARG A 566 -23.98 -44.84 -4.24
C ARG A 566 -23.66 -43.47 -3.66
N MET A 567 -23.15 -43.44 -2.44
CA MET A 567 -22.91 -42.18 -1.74
C MET A 567 -21.43 -41.79 -1.75
N VAL A 568 -21.13 -40.57 -2.11
CA VAL A 568 -19.80 -39.97 -1.91
C VAL A 568 -19.86 -39.04 -0.70
N LEU A 569 -19.24 -39.47 0.39
CA LEU A 569 -19.20 -38.73 1.63
C LEU A 569 -17.93 -37.89 1.72
N LEU A 570 -18.08 -36.58 1.98
CA LEU A 570 -16.99 -35.60 2.00
C LEU A 570 -16.78 -35.03 3.41
N PRO A 571 -16.11 -35.73 4.33
CA PRO A 571 -15.76 -35.20 5.64
C PRO A 571 -14.81 -34.01 5.52
N ARG A 572 -14.80 -33.14 6.52
CA ARG A 572 -13.91 -31.95 6.54
C ARG A 572 -12.46 -32.27 6.88
N ASN A 573 -12.24 -33.36 7.61
CA ASN A 573 -10.92 -33.84 7.99
C ASN A 573 -10.95 -35.36 8.31
N ASN A 574 -9.77 -35.95 8.46
CA ASN A 574 -9.64 -37.39 8.74
C ASN A 574 -10.29 -37.79 10.05
N LYS A 575 -10.27 -36.95 11.09
CA LYS A 575 -10.93 -37.23 12.37
C LYS A 575 -12.44 -37.41 12.23
N GLN A 576 -13.09 -36.55 11.44
CA GLN A 576 -14.51 -36.66 11.13
C GLN A 576 -14.78 -37.92 10.31
N ALA A 577 -13.91 -38.26 9.35
CA ALA A 577 -14.02 -39.47 8.57
C ALA A 577 -13.94 -40.74 9.44
N GLU A 578 -12.95 -40.83 10.33
CA GLU A 578 -12.77 -41.93 11.28
C GLU A 578 -13.94 -42.04 12.24
N PHE A 579 -14.38 -40.92 12.81
CA PHE A 579 -15.55 -40.87 13.68
C PHE A 579 -16.80 -41.44 12.99
N ILE A 580 -17.12 -40.98 11.78
CA ILE A 580 -18.31 -41.44 11.03
C ILE A 580 -18.20 -42.92 10.69
N ARG A 581 -17.03 -43.42 10.31
CA ARG A 581 -16.84 -44.87 10.03
C ARG A 581 -17.01 -45.73 11.27
N GLY A 582 -16.50 -45.25 12.41
CA GLY A 582 -16.60 -45.97 13.68
C GLY A 582 -18.02 -45.95 14.23
N GLN A 583 -18.73 -44.84 14.09
CA GLN A 583 -20.09 -44.69 14.66
C GLN A 583 -21.16 -45.41 13.83
N TRP A 584 -21.01 -45.41 12.50
CA TRP A 584 -22.01 -45.98 11.57
C TRP A 584 -21.37 -46.90 10.53
N PRO A 585 -20.78 -48.04 10.90
CA PRO A 585 -20.11 -48.95 9.95
C PRO A 585 -21.08 -49.56 8.92
N ALA A 586 -22.35 -49.65 9.23
CA ALA A 586 -23.38 -50.15 8.31
C ALA A 586 -23.55 -49.33 7.05
N TRP A 587 -23.24 -48.03 7.08
CA TRP A 587 -23.33 -47.16 5.89
C TRP A 587 -22.27 -47.48 4.82
N PHE A 588 -21.20 -48.16 5.23
CA PHE A 588 -20.06 -48.51 4.34
C PHE A 588 -20.09 -49.94 3.81
N GLN A 589 -21.13 -50.71 4.18
CA GLN A 589 -21.29 -52.09 3.68
C GLN A 589 -21.58 -52.08 2.18
N ASN A 590 -21.04 -53.08 1.46
CA ASN A 590 -21.21 -53.27 0.02
C ASN A 590 -20.78 -52.04 -0.86
N ASP A 591 -19.75 -51.33 -0.42
CA ASP A 591 -19.27 -50.10 -1.05
C ASP A 591 -20.35 -49.03 -1.27
N LYS A 592 -21.38 -49.05 -0.48
CA LYS A 592 -22.53 -48.12 -0.54
C LYS A 592 -22.09 -46.66 -0.36
N THR A 593 -21.15 -46.42 0.58
CA THR A 593 -20.59 -45.12 0.86
C THR A 593 -19.08 -45.12 0.67
N VAL A 594 -18.60 -44.19 -0.18
CA VAL A 594 -17.19 -43.98 -0.44
C VAL A 594 -16.72 -42.67 0.13
N ILE A 595 -15.60 -42.66 0.86
CA ILE A 595 -14.90 -41.44 1.27
C ILE A 595 -13.64 -41.32 0.39
N PRO A 596 -13.49 -40.27 -0.43
CA PRO A 596 -12.30 -40.06 -1.26
C PRO A 596 -11.02 -40.00 -0.43
N ARG A 597 -9.96 -40.66 -0.88
CA ARG A 597 -8.63 -40.65 -0.24
C ARG A 597 -7.82 -39.39 -0.59
N THR A 598 -8.09 -38.81 -1.74
CA THR A 598 -7.45 -37.62 -2.29
C THR A 598 -8.48 -36.51 -2.48
N ALA A 599 -7.99 -35.25 -2.62
CA ALA A 599 -8.86 -34.13 -2.97
C ALA A 599 -9.45 -34.34 -4.37
N LEU A 600 -10.75 -34.19 -4.50
CA LEU A 600 -11.47 -34.25 -5.78
C LEU A 600 -11.81 -32.84 -6.30
N ASP A 601 -12.00 -32.72 -7.59
CA ASP A 601 -12.68 -31.57 -8.17
C ASP A 601 -14.14 -31.54 -7.73
N GLY A 602 -14.46 -30.62 -6.81
CA GLY A 602 -15.79 -30.54 -6.21
C GLY A 602 -16.89 -30.22 -7.21
N LEU A 603 -16.61 -29.40 -8.24
CA LEU A 603 -17.60 -29.08 -9.27
C LEU A 603 -17.89 -30.28 -10.16
N ASN A 604 -16.86 -31.05 -10.53
CA ASN A 604 -17.05 -32.28 -11.31
C ASN A 604 -17.82 -33.34 -10.52
N LEU A 605 -17.51 -33.49 -9.23
CA LEU A 605 -18.28 -34.40 -8.37
C LEU A 605 -19.76 -33.99 -8.29
N ILE A 606 -20.04 -32.71 -8.02
CA ILE A 606 -21.41 -32.19 -7.94
C ILE A 606 -22.13 -32.38 -9.30
N TRP A 607 -21.46 -32.06 -10.41
CA TRP A 607 -22.05 -32.20 -11.75
C TRP A 607 -22.45 -33.64 -12.09
N HIS A 608 -21.66 -34.60 -11.63
CA HIS A 608 -21.96 -36.01 -11.86
C HIS A 608 -22.86 -36.64 -10.80
N SER A 609 -23.22 -35.91 -9.75
CA SER A 609 -24.20 -36.34 -8.75
C SER A 609 -25.62 -36.15 -9.26
N ASP A 610 -26.51 -37.05 -8.87
CA ASP A 610 -27.94 -36.90 -9.09
C ASP A 610 -28.59 -36.07 -8.00
N LEU A 611 -27.96 -36.02 -6.82
CA LEU A 611 -28.45 -35.32 -5.64
C LEU A 611 -27.26 -34.88 -4.78
N VAL A 612 -27.37 -33.70 -4.17
CA VAL A 612 -26.43 -33.19 -3.16
C VAL A 612 -27.18 -32.93 -1.85
N VAL A 613 -26.63 -33.45 -0.72
CA VAL A 613 -27.12 -33.13 0.62
C VAL A 613 -25.94 -32.60 1.44
N SER A 614 -26.05 -31.38 1.89
CA SER A 614 -24.89 -30.71 2.46
C SER A 614 -25.19 -29.82 3.67
N GLY A 615 -24.35 -29.96 4.71
CA GLY A 615 -24.28 -29.03 5.85
C GLY A 615 -23.30 -27.88 5.63
N GLY A 616 -23.01 -27.49 4.38
CA GLY A 616 -22.05 -26.41 4.05
C GLY A 616 -22.54 -25.49 2.94
N GLY A 617 -22.52 -24.18 3.17
CA GLY A 617 -23.07 -23.17 2.25
C GLY A 617 -22.46 -23.17 0.84
N THR A 618 -21.13 -23.25 0.70
CA THR A 618 -20.49 -23.23 -0.64
C THR A 618 -20.93 -24.37 -1.55
N MET A 619 -20.96 -25.61 -1.04
CA MET A 619 -21.38 -26.76 -1.83
C MET A 619 -22.85 -26.68 -2.24
N ASN A 620 -23.72 -26.18 -1.35
CA ASN A 620 -25.12 -25.95 -1.67
C ASN A 620 -25.28 -24.99 -2.83
N ARG A 621 -24.55 -23.87 -2.81
CA ARG A 621 -24.62 -22.84 -3.83
C ARG A 621 -23.95 -23.29 -5.16
N GLU A 622 -22.86 -24.04 -5.10
CA GLU A 622 -22.25 -24.68 -6.27
C GLU A 622 -23.23 -25.64 -6.95
N ALA A 623 -23.93 -26.47 -6.17
CA ALA A 623 -24.94 -27.37 -6.72
C ALA A 623 -26.12 -26.60 -7.33
N ALA A 624 -26.60 -25.55 -6.66
CA ALA A 624 -27.64 -24.67 -7.17
C ALA A 624 -27.20 -23.95 -8.48
N ALA A 625 -25.95 -23.49 -8.57
CA ALA A 625 -25.39 -22.85 -9.77
C ALA A 625 -25.31 -23.83 -10.95
N LEU A 626 -25.00 -25.09 -10.69
CA LEU A 626 -24.94 -26.15 -11.69
C LEU A 626 -26.30 -26.78 -12.02
N GLY A 627 -27.40 -26.34 -11.36
CA GLY A 627 -28.72 -26.91 -11.55
C GLY A 627 -28.85 -28.36 -11.06
N VAL A 628 -28.04 -28.75 -10.07
CA VAL A 628 -28.10 -30.06 -9.43
C VAL A 628 -29.05 -29.99 -8.23
N PRO A 629 -30.02 -30.90 -8.10
CA PRO A 629 -30.90 -30.93 -6.93
C PRO A 629 -30.10 -30.93 -5.64
N VAL A 630 -30.38 -29.99 -4.75
CA VAL A 630 -29.63 -29.81 -3.51
C VAL A 630 -30.51 -29.55 -2.31
N TYR A 631 -30.22 -30.26 -1.24
CA TYR A 631 -30.92 -30.18 0.04
C TYR A 631 -29.91 -29.76 1.13
N SER A 632 -30.22 -28.64 1.76
CA SER A 632 -29.38 -28.08 2.84
C SER A 632 -29.84 -28.59 4.20
N ILE A 633 -28.95 -29.29 4.89
CA ILE A 633 -29.13 -29.70 6.29
C ILE A 633 -28.42 -28.72 7.26
N PHE A 634 -28.06 -27.52 6.76
CA PHE A 634 -27.46 -26.47 7.58
C PHE A 634 -28.51 -25.79 8.45
N ARG A 635 -28.29 -25.76 9.78
CA ARG A 635 -29.22 -25.19 10.76
C ARG A 635 -28.64 -23.96 11.49
N GLY A 636 -27.64 -23.30 10.89
CA GLY A 636 -27.17 -21.98 11.35
C GLY A 636 -28.06 -20.84 10.79
N THR A 637 -27.60 -19.60 10.96
CA THR A 637 -28.31 -18.43 10.40
C THR A 637 -28.28 -18.48 8.88
N ILE A 638 -29.45 -18.55 8.26
CA ILE A 638 -29.60 -18.61 6.79
C ILE A 638 -29.44 -17.20 6.22
N GLY A 639 -28.51 -17.02 5.28
CA GLY A 639 -28.25 -15.75 4.61
C GLY A 639 -29.26 -15.45 3.49
N ALA A 640 -29.26 -14.20 3.01
CA ALA A 640 -30.17 -13.73 1.95
C ALA A 640 -29.98 -14.52 0.64
N VAL A 641 -28.74 -14.91 0.31
CA VAL A 641 -28.42 -15.72 -0.88
C VAL A 641 -29.13 -17.06 -0.82
N ASP A 642 -29.04 -17.78 0.31
CA ASP A 642 -29.65 -19.11 0.45
C ASP A 642 -31.19 -19.00 0.45
N ARG A 643 -31.75 -17.96 1.11
CA ARG A 643 -33.21 -17.71 1.06
C ARG A 643 -33.70 -17.43 -0.35
N HIS A 644 -32.93 -16.67 -1.13
CA HIS A 644 -33.26 -16.40 -2.53
C HIS A 644 -33.24 -17.68 -3.38
N LEU A 645 -32.21 -18.51 -3.24
CA LEU A 645 -32.14 -19.80 -3.93
C LEU A 645 -33.28 -20.75 -3.57
N CYS A 646 -33.75 -20.69 -2.30
CA CYS A 646 -34.94 -21.43 -1.89
C CYS A 646 -36.23 -20.90 -2.56
N ALA A 647 -36.38 -19.58 -2.64
CA ALA A 647 -37.53 -18.97 -3.29
C ALA A 647 -37.57 -19.28 -4.81
N GLU A 648 -36.43 -19.43 -5.45
CA GLU A 648 -36.29 -19.86 -6.84
C GLU A 648 -36.44 -21.38 -7.06
N GLY A 649 -36.56 -22.17 -5.98
CA GLY A 649 -36.60 -23.64 -6.05
C GLY A 649 -35.26 -24.29 -6.44
N ARG A 650 -34.16 -23.58 -6.35
CA ARG A 650 -32.80 -24.06 -6.65
C ARG A 650 -32.10 -24.68 -5.44
N LEU A 651 -32.64 -24.47 -4.25
CA LEU A 651 -32.16 -25.03 -2.99
C LEU A 651 -33.36 -25.39 -2.12
N THR A 652 -33.34 -26.55 -1.47
CA THR A 652 -34.36 -26.94 -0.50
C THR A 652 -33.76 -26.99 0.89
N LEU A 653 -34.34 -26.28 1.85
CA LEU A 653 -33.96 -26.39 3.26
C LEU A 653 -34.66 -27.60 3.88
N VAL A 654 -33.87 -28.42 4.58
CA VAL A 654 -34.35 -29.53 5.41
C VAL A 654 -34.31 -29.06 6.88
N GLU A 655 -35.44 -28.85 7.46
CA GLU A 655 -35.55 -28.21 8.76
C GLU A 655 -35.89 -29.18 9.91
N ALA A 656 -36.57 -30.26 9.57
CA ALA A 656 -36.96 -31.30 10.51
C ALA A 656 -36.65 -32.71 9.99
N PRO A 657 -36.52 -33.73 10.83
CA PRO A 657 -36.35 -35.12 10.39
C PRO A 657 -37.44 -35.60 9.40
N ALA A 658 -38.68 -35.12 9.56
CA ALA A 658 -39.79 -35.46 8.65
C ALA A 658 -39.56 -34.94 7.23
N ASP A 659 -38.81 -33.84 7.05
CA ASP A 659 -38.46 -33.31 5.70
C ASP A 659 -37.49 -34.21 4.96
N VAL A 660 -36.68 -34.99 5.70
CA VAL A 660 -35.74 -35.94 5.11
C VAL A 660 -36.51 -37.01 4.31
N ASP A 661 -37.73 -37.38 4.72
CA ASP A 661 -38.55 -38.35 3.98
C ASP A 661 -39.07 -37.80 2.65
N GLN A 662 -39.11 -36.48 2.50
CA GLN A 662 -39.55 -35.81 1.28
C GLN A 662 -38.41 -35.63 0.23
N ILE A 663 -37.14 -35.89 0.62
CA ILE A 663 -36.01 -35.80 -0.28
C ILE A 663 -36.18 -36.80 -1.45
N GLN A 664 -36.21 -36.37 -2.66
CA GLN A 664 -36.34 -37.24 -3.82
C GLN A 664 -34.99 -37.87 -4.18
N ILE A 665 -34.79 -39.13 -3.87
CA ILE A 665 -33.60 -39.90 -4.25
C ILE A 665 -33.90 -40.56 -5.60
N ALA A 666 -33.58 -39.84 -6.69
CA ALA A 666 -33.88 -40.30 -8.06
C ALA A 666 -32.83 -39.77 -9.03
N ARG A 667 -32.69 -40.41 -10.15
CA ARG A 667 -31.82 -39.91 -11.28
C ARG A 667 -32.40 -38.61 -11.82
N ARG A 668 -31.52 -37.64 -11.99
CA ARG A 668 -31.88 -36.35 -12.59
C ARG A 668 -31.63 -36.37 -14.11
N PRO A 669 -32.44 -35.64 -14.90
CA PRO A 669 -32.07 -35.33 -16.28
C PRO A 669 -30.85 -34.41 -16.27
N ARG A 670 -29.79 -34.76 -17.03
CA ARG A 670 -28.59 -33.92 -17.13
C ARG A 670 -28.79 -32.85 -18.18
N ARG A 671 -28.60 -31.60 -17.80
CA ARG A 671 -28.66 -30.43 -18.69
C ARG A 671 -27.28 -30.12 -19.27
N SER A 672 -27.19 -29.35 -20.34
CA SER A 672 -25.91 -28.82 -20.80
C SER A 672 -25.44 -27.67 -19.90
N ILE A 673 -24.13 -27.52 -19.70
CA ILE A 673 -23.56 -26.43 -18.89
C ILE A 673 -23.91 -25.07 -19.50
N ALA A 674 -23.98 -24.96 -20.82
CA ALA A 674 -24.31 -23.73 -21.54
C ALA A 674 -25.72 -23.17 -21.20
N GLU A 675 -26.63 -24.03 -20.75
CA GLU A 675 -27.98 -23.63 -20.37
C GLU A 675 -28.07 -23.08 -18.93
N THR A 676 -27.03 -23.29 -18.13
CA THR A 676 -27.08 -23.01 -16.68
C THR A 676 -26.28 -21.80 -16.23
N THR A 677 -25.41 -21.22 -17.06
CA THR A 677 -24.42 -20.24 -16.56
C THR A 677 -24.28 -19.01 -17.47
N SER A 678 -24.25 -17.84 -16.86
CA SER A 678 -24.05 -16.54 -17.50
C SER A 678 -22.71 -15.93 -17.11
N HIS A 679 -21.96 -15.35 -18.04
CA HIS A 679 -20.75 -14.56 -17.79
C HIS A 679 -21.03 -13.19 -17.13
N ARG A 680 -22.30 -12.78 -17.05
CA ARG A 680 -22.71 -11.45 -16.59
C ARG A 680 -22.21 -11.10 -15.20
N THR A 681 -22.22 -12.05 -14.27
CA THR A 681 -21.73 -11.86 -12.89
C THR A 681 -20.23 -11.57 -12.88
N LEU A 682 -19.43 -12.35 -13.65
CA LEU A 682 -17.97 -12.13 -13.78
C LEU A 682 -17.66 -10.76 -14.37
N GLU A 683 -18.31 -10.39 -15.47
CA GLU A 683 -18.09 -9.12 -16.15
C GLU A 683 -18.39 -7.94 -15.21
N HIS A 684 -19.50 -7.98 -14.49
CA HIS A 684 -19.90 -6.92 -13.56
C HIS A 684 -18.91 -6.75 -12.40
N ILE A 685 -18.42 -7.85 -11.84
CA ILE A 685 -17.40 -7.81 -10.79
C ILE A 685 -16.08 -7.22 -11.33
N VAL A 686 -15.63 -7.65 -12.50
CA VAL A 686 -14.40 -7.18 -13.12
C VAL A 686 -14.49 -5.70 -13.50
N ASP A 687 -15.63 -5.23 -14.05
CA ASP A 687 -15.90 -3.84 -14.37
C ASP A 687 -15.80 -2.97 -13.10
N SER A 688 -16.50 -3.37 -12.04
CA SER A 688 -16.45 -2.66 -10.76
C SER A 688 -15.05 -2.59 -10.16
N ILE A 689 -14.28 -3.68 -10.23
CA ILE A 689 -12.88 -3.69 -9.74
C ILE A 689 -12.02 -2.73 -10.56
N THR A 690 -12.17 -2.71 -11.89
CA THR A 690 -11.37 -1.84 -12.77
C THR A 690 -11.72 -0.38 -12.60
N GLU A 691 -13.01 -0.02 -12.50
CA GLU A 691 -13.45 1.35 -12.20
C GLU A 691 -12.89 1.86 -10.87
N ILE A 692 -12.99 1.05 -9.82
CA ILE A 692 -12.42 1.39 -8.51
C ILE A 692 -10.90 1.57 -8.62
N ALA A 693 -10.19 0.65 -9.26
CA ALA A 693 -8.72 0.72 -9.40
C ALA A 693 -8.28 1.99 -10.14
N GLU A 694 -8.98 2.38 -11.20
CA GLU A 694 -8.71 3.59 -11.98
C GLU A 694 -9.01 4.88 -11.19
N SER A 695 -10.01 4.88 -10.33
CA SER A 695 -10.33 6.04 -9.48
C SER A 695 -9.23 6.39 -8.47
N TYR A 696 -8.37 5.42 -8.12
CA TYR A 696 -7.23 5.61 -7.21
C TYR A 696 -5.87 5.74 -7.94
N ALA A 697 -5.85 5.56 -9.25
CA ALA A 697 -4.65 5.71 -10.07
C ALA A 697 -4.42 7.15 -10.55
N ARG A 698 -5.43 8.02 -10.42
CA ARG A 698 -5.42 9.45 -10.79
C ARG A 698 -4.74 10.36 -9.76
#